data_586cfe03ac7576975e5553d2225f88bd
#
_entry.id   586cfe03ac7576975e5553d2225f88bd
#
_cell.length_a   1.000
_cell.length_b   1.000
_cell.length_c   1.000
_cell.angle_alpha   90.00
_cell.angle_beta   90.00
_cell.angle_gamma   90.00
#
_symmetry.space_group_name_H-M   'P 1'
#
loop_
_entity.id
_entity.type
_entity.pdbx_description
1 polymer ?
#
loop_
_entity_poly.entity_id
_entity_poly.type
_entity_poly.pdbx_seq_one_letter_code
_entity_poly.pdbx_strand_id
1 'polypeptide(L)'
;MVSVPPTASASPKTPGTGPQAPPTLSPPSSTVAGAVDPTDSATPSDTSTQPAEPSPSQSAEPTILPSPPDGPSLSEEEKYWTADRMAHAVPVDDPPDPAPAASKHGITAGAVAAHRPPPGTPTPEHFLGHPMVGTFFFDGKPLGGPKTYCTGSVVHTAAKDIVLTAGHCGLGLKSAAHRIFVPRYRIGRPAAEQPDGVFPVSQLYIDPRYERNSKKAVSDLDLAFAQVGPNGRGKVEDVTGALTFTPTSSYRHKVTVIGYPDDAGVNPDHVPVRCPVNTSQLPGFRQMRMTCTGFYGGVSGGPWIEDYNNTDGTGKVIGNTGGYNGGGNDANDDWVTYSPIYGEDAQALFADAAAHRKVENDKPPYRPSGDPWLPGAATTWQNADLMASGDFRRTGHSDMIVVWSDGEVTLYPGNGHGGYDPERQLLPKNSTWKNARTITAGDFTGSNQFDLLVRWVDGEVTLYGDVGSKGLNWAGTQMIKPNDLWKNATQIAAGRFAASTYVTDLVVRWSDGELTLDTNVSAGTFGQEHQLKPKNDTWRDATLLTAGEFSGNQKWDLMVRWTDGELDDYVGTTTSGLGGEHRVLDPNGLWKHDAAMTTGDFTGNGRTDDLVIRWSDGETTMYTDTLANQLGTEHMLVASTS
;
A
#
# COMPACT_ATOMS: atom_id res chain seq x y z
N MET A 1 -53.72 35.32 11.26
CA MET A 1 -53.23 36.71 11.31
C MET A 1 -51.72 36.62 11.15
N VAL A 2 -51.25 37.11 10.02
CA VAL A 2 -49.89 37.10 9.54
C VAL A 2 -49.18 38.34 10.06
N SER A 3 -47.98 38.26 10.55
CA SER A 3 -47.10 39.44 10.68
C SER A 3 -45.70 39.11 10.18
N VAL A 4 -45.29 39.87 9.18
CA VAL A 4 -43.98 39.86 8.50
C VAL A 4 -43.09 40.90 9.18
N PRO A 5 -41.79 40.67 9.38
CA PRO A 5 -40.86 41.68 9.83
C PRO A 5 -40.20 42.45 8.66
N PRO A 6 -39.68 43.67 8.88
CA PRO A 6 -39.27 44.60 7.84
C PRO A 6 -37.82 44.42 7.35
N THR A 7 -37.63 44.78 6.10
CA THR A 7 -36.38 44.90 5.35
C THR A 7 -35.48 46.05 5.84
N ALA A 8 -34.19 45.81 5.93
CA ALA A 8 -33.16 46.84 6.18
C ALA A 8 -32.41 47.18 4.88
N SER A 9 -32.26 48.49 4.68
CA SER A 9 -31.68 49.18 3.53
C SER A 9 -30.16 49.12 3.48
N ALA A 10 -29.62 49.02 2.28
CA ALA A 10 -28.20 49.12 1.97
C ALA A 10 -27.77 50.54 1.67
N SER A 11 -26.61 50.96 2.06
CA SER A 11 -25.92 52.18 1.62
C SER A 11 -24.44 51.92 1.28
N PRO A 12 -23.77 52.76 0.44
CA PRO A 12 -22.85 52.34 -0.59
C PRO A 12 -21.34 52.38 -0.18
N LYS A 13 -20.54 51.55 -0.87
CA LYS A 13 -19.09 51.48 -0.75
C LYS A 13 -18.39 52.57 -1.60
N THR A 14 -17.40 53.21 -1.03
CA THR A 14 -16.32 53.95 -1.71
C THR A 14 -15.05 53.09 -1.85
N PRO A 15 -14.22 53.27 -2.89
CA PRO A 15 -13.15 52.35 -3.25
C PRO A 15 -11.83 52.66 -2.53
N GLY A 16 -11.16 51.63 -2.01
CA GLY A 16 -9.85 51.70 -1.38
C GLY A 16 -8.78 51.02 -2.24
N THR A 17 -7.69 51.67 -2.38
CA THR A 17 -6.45 51.38 -3.11
C THR A 17 -5.81 50.04 -2.72
N GLY A 18 -5.33 49.26 -3.73
CA GLY A 18 -4.62 48.00 -3.60
C GLY A 18 -3.18 48.16 -3.10
N PRO A 19 -2.59 47.14 -2.51
CA PRO A 19 -1.21 47.15 -2.07
C PRO A 19 -0.23 46.79 -3.20
N GLN A 20 0.89 47.51 -3.23
CA GLN A 20 2.06 47.35 -4.10
C GLN A 20 2.84 46.06 -3.75
N ALA A 21 3.44 45.47 -4.78
CA ALA A 21 4.37 44.35 -4.67
C ALA A 21 5.76 44.81 -4.18
N PRO A 22 6.51 43.97 -3.46
CA PRO A 22 7.88 44.27 -3.05
C PRO A 22 8.90 44.00 -4.18
N PRO A 23 10.08 44.66 -4.16
CA PRO A 23 11.06 44.61 -5.25
C PRO A 23 11.91 43.33 -5.26
N THR A 24 12.21 42.87 -6.43
CA THR A 24 13.16 41.80 -6.75
C THR A 24 14.60 42.24 -6.57
N LEU A 25 15.39 41.46 -5.84
CA LEU A 25 16.85 41.62 -5.74
C LEU A 25 17.53 40.64 -6.71
N SER A 26 18.38 41.16 -7.58
CA SER A 26 19.26 40.42 -8.48
C SER A 26 20.57 40.03 -7.78
N PRO A 27 21.24 38.90 -8.14
CA PRO A 27 22.49 38.47 -7.53
C PRO A 27 23.71 39.20 -8.13
N PRO A 28 24.82 39.30 -7.41
CA PRO A 28 26.03 39.94 -7.90
C PRO A 28 26.91 38.97 -8.70
N SER A 29 27.52 39.52 -9.74
CA SER A 29 28.48 38.88 -10.64
C SER A 29 29.86 38.66 -10.00
N SER A 30 30.44 37.49 -10.28
CA SER A 30 31.82 37.14 -9.95
C SER A 30 32.80 37.70 -10.99
N THR A 31 33.88 38.28 -10.54
CA THR A 31 35.07 38.60 -11.36
C THR A 31 36.28 37.76 -10.94
N VAL A 32 36.95 37.24 -11.94
CA VAL A 32 38.14 36.39 -11.96
C VAL A 32 39.41 37.23 -11.90
N ALA A 33 40.46 36.80 -11.19
CA ALA A 33 41.91 36.91 -11.52
C ALA A 33 42.70 36.37 -10.31
N GLY A 34 43.77 35.68 -10.37
CA GLY A 34 44.74 35.27 -11.34
C GLY A 34 45.84 34.48 -10.64
N ALA A 35 46.52 33.65 -11.37
CA ALA A 35 47.57 32.73 -10.98
C ALA A 35 48.86 33.36 -10.49
N VAL A 36 49.63 32.65 -9.63
CA VAL A 36 51.08 32.48 -9.71
C VAL A 36 51.51 31.27 -8.85
N ASP A 37 52.26 30.33 -9.47
CA ASP A 37 53.17 29.33 -8.89
C ASP A 37 54.62 29.93 -8.99
N PRO A 38 55.71 29.37 -8.43
CA PRO A 38 56.01 28.05 -7.87
C PRO A 38 57.06 28.01 -6.72
N THR A 39 57.49 26.77 -6.40
CA THR A 39 58.77 26.26 -5.86
C THR A 39 58.88 25.97 -4.37
N ASP A 40 58.99 24.72 -4.07
CA ASP A 40 60.15 23.85 -3.78
C ASP A 40 60.46 23.55 -2.28
N SER A 41 60.71 22.27 -2.04
CA SER A 41 61.60 21.62 -1.06
C SER A 41 61.08 21.03 0.25
N ALA A 42 61.25 19.72 0.27
CA ALA A 42 61.80 18.85 1.35
C ALA A 42 60.89 18.27 2.43
N THR A 43 60.78 16.95 2.32
CA THR A 43 60.42 15.94 3.33
C THR A 43 61.21 16.05 4.67
N PRO A 44 60.65 15.61 5.81
CA PRO A 44 60.83 14.22 6.15
C PRO A 44 59.62 13.48 6.75
N SER A 45 59.72 12.18 6.64
CA SER A 45 58.85 11.11 7.10
C SER A 45 58.50 11.18 8.59
N ASP A 46 57.19 10.94 8.88
CA ASP A 46 56.86 10.29 10.15
C ASP A 46 55.65 9.35 9.96
N THR A 47 55.86 8.12 10.38
CA THR A 47 54.96 6.99 10.31
C THR A 47 53.90 7.10 11.43
N SER A 48 52.64 7.31 11.08
CA SER A 48 51.56 7.09 12.00
C SER A 48 50.48 6.26 11.29
N THR A 49 50.29 5.06 11.78
CA THR A 49 49.29 4.10 11.37
C THR A 49 47.88 4.61 11.72
N GLN A 50 47.09 4.95 10.70
CA GLN A 50 45.68 5.24 10.80
C GLN A 50 44.89 3.97 10.48
N PRO A 51 43.84 3.63 11.23
CA PRO A 51 42.98 2.47 10.91
C PRO A 51 42.21 2.72 9.61
N ALA A 52 42.14 1.70 8.77
CA ALA A 52 41.45 1.72 7.50
C ALA A 52 39.93 1.98 7.70
N GLU A 53 39.42 2.98 7.01
CA GLU A 53 37.97 3.15 6.79
C GLU A 53 37.43 1.96 5.99
N PRO A 54 36.20 1.46 6.28
CA PRO A 54 35.60 0.44 5.44
C PRO A 54 35.22 1.05 4.08
N SER A 55 35.72 0.45 3.03
CA SER A 55 35.36 0.76 1.64
C SER A 55 33.85 0.72 1.46
N PRO A 56 33.28 1.64 0.67
CA PRO A 56 31.87 1.59 0.33
C PRO A 56 31.55 0.29 -0.39
N SER A 57 30.53 -0.41 0.07
CA SER A 57 29.96 -1.59 -0.55
C SER A 57 29.71 -1.31 -2.04
N GLN A 58 30.36 -2.06 -2.91
CA GLN A 58 30.07 -2.03 -4.34
C GLN A 58 28.63 -2.48 -4.53
N SER A 59 27.76 -1.58 -4.99
CA SER A 59 26.45 -1.94 -5.53
C SER A 59 26.70 -2.95 -6.67
N ALA A 60 26.09 -4.12 -6.56
CA ALA A 60 26.15 -5.15 -7.58
C ALA A 60 25.69 -4.55 -8.93
N GLU A 61 26.50 -4.67 -9.97
CA GLU A 61 26.09 -4.31 -11.32
C GLU A 61 24.85 -5.13 -11.71
N PRO A 62 23.84 -4.52 -12.38
CA PRO A 62 22.65 -5.24 -12.81
C PRO A 62 23.05 -6.38 -13.76
N THR A 63 22.69 -7.61 -13.41
CA THR A 63 22.95 -8.78 -14.24
C THR A 63 22.11 -8.72 -15.50
N ILE A 64 22.74 -8.42 -16.65
CA ILE A 64 22.12 -8.55 -17.97
C ILE A 64 21.91 -10.03 -18.24
N LEU A 65 20.68 -10.45 -18.52
CA LEU A 65 20.38 -11.82 -18.88
C LEU A 65 21.16 -12.19 -20.17
N PRO A 66 21.87 -13.33 -20.22
CA PRO A 66 22.37 -13.85 -21.47
C PRO A 66 21.20 -14.08 -22.44
N SER A 67 21.45 -13.95 -23.73
CA SER A 67 20.45 -14.31 -24.75
C SER A 67 19.83 -15.66 -24.40
N PRO A 68 18.48 -15.80 -24.45
CA PRO A 68 17.82 -16.98 -23.96
C PRO A 68 18.37 -18.23 -24.62
N PRO A 69 18.57 -19.33 -23.88
CA PRO A 69 18.86 -20.61 -24.49
C PRO A 69 17.69 -21.03 -25.38
N ASP A 70 18.03 -21.62 -26.52
CA ASP A 70 17.18 -22.07 -27.61
C ASP A 70 15.75 -22.45 -27.24
N GLY A 71 14.82 -21.50 -27.28
CA GLY A 71 13.39 -21.76 -27.39
C GLY A 71 13.08 -22.31 -28.80
N PRO A 72 11.86 -22.84 -29.07
CA PRO A 72 11.47 -23.29 -30.39
C PRO A 72 11.73 -22.17 -31.42
N SER A 73 12.33 -22.53 -32.55
CA SER A 73 12.57 -21.58 -33.62
C SER A 73 11.25 -21.08 -34.21
N LEU A 74 11.24 -19.90 -34.84
CA LEU A 74 10.07 -19.37 -35.53
C LEU A 74 9.43 -20.44 -36.46
N SER A 75 10.25 -21.18 -37.21
CA SER A 75 9.75 -22.21 -38.13
C SER A 75 9.14 -23.42 -37.42
N GLU A 76 9.53 -23.74 -36.19
CA GLU A 76 8.91 -24.78 -35.37
C GLU A 76 7.58 -24.30 -34.82
N GLU A 77 7.50 -23.07 -34.34
CA GLU A 77 6.25 -22.47 -33.86
C GLU A 77 5.24 -22.29 -35.00
N GLU A 78 5.65 -21.87 -36.20
CA GLU A 78 4.79 -21.73 -37.37
C GLU A 78 4.20 -23.08 -37.80
N LYS A 79 4.96 -24.20 -37.69
CA LYS A 79 4.47 -25.55 -37.97
C LYS A 79 3.55 -26.07 -36.86
N TYR A 80 3.86 -25.73 -35.62
CA TYR A 80 3.10 -26.17 -34.46
C TYR A 80 1.71 -25.52 -34.41
N TRP A 81 1.62 -24.22 -34.59
CA TRP A 81 0.38 -23.45 -34.48
C TRP A 81 -0.42 -23.47 -35.79
N THR A 82 -1.17 -24.55 -35.97
CA THR A 82 -2.11 -24.69 -37.10
C THR A 82 -3.35 -23.82 -36.90
N ALA A 83 -4.10 -23.56 -37.98
CA ALA A 83 -5.37 -22.83 -37.91
C ALA A 83 -6.34 -23.47 -36.90
N ASP A 84 -6.42 -24.80 -36.91
CA ASP A 84 -7.29 -25.57 -36.02
C ASP A 84 -6.87 -25.45 -34.55
N ARG A 85 -5.57 -25.55 -34.26
CA ARG A 85 -5.07 -25.40 -32.86
C ARG A 85 -5.35 -24.04 -32.29
N MET A 86 -5.22 -22.97 -33.08
CA MET A 86 -5.52 -21.60 -32.63
C MET A 86 -7.02 -21.37 -32.51
N ALA A 87 -7.84 -21.89 -33.43
CA ALA A 87 -9.29 -21.75 -33.42
C ALA A 87 -9.98 -22.47 -32.24
N HIS A 88 -9.38 -23.56 -31.75
CA HIS A 88 -9.89 -24.33 -30.61
C HIS A 88 -9.13 -24.04 -29.30
N ALA A 89 -8.34 -22.96 -29.24
CA ALA A 89 -7.73 -22.50 -27.99
C ALA A 89 -8.81 -21.88 -27.09
N VAL A 90 -8.74 -22.17 -25.79
CA VAL A 90 -9.67 -21.65 -24.77
C VAL A 90 -9.00 -20.54 -23.95
N PRO A 91 -9.77 -19.62 -23.35
CA PRO A 91 -9.22 -18.66 -22.41
C PRO A 91 -8.41 -19.31 -21.29
N VAL A 92 -7.35 -18.65 -20.84
CA VAL A 92 -6.46 -19.18 -19.79
C VAL A 92 -7.15 -19.39 -18.44
N ASP A 93 -8.24 -18.68 -18.21
CA ASP A 93 -8.99 -18.68 -16.95
C ASP A 93 -10.18 -19.61 -16.93
N ASP A 94 -10.54 -20.19 -18.07
CA ASP A 94 -11.58 -21.20 -18.09
C ASP A 94 -11.09 -22.48 -17.39
N PRO A 95 -11.85 -23.03 -16.41
CA PRO A 95 -11.51 -24.33 -15.86
C PRO A 95 -11.53 -25.37 -17.01
N PRO A 96 -10.57 -26.31 -17.05
CA PRO A 96 -10.62 -27.37 -18.05
C PRO A 96 -11.98 -28.07 -17.97
N ASP A 97 -12.68 -28.14 -19.11
CA ASP A 97 -13.94 -28.84 -19.21
C ASP A 97 -13.83 -30.20 -18.50
N PRO A 98 -14.73 -30.54 -17.55
CA PRO A 98 -14.77 -31.92 -17.06
C PRO A 98 -15.02 -32.80 -18.26
N ALA A 99 -14.10 -33.76 -18.50
CA ALA A 99 -14.17 -34.70 -19.61
C ALA A 99 -15.62 -35.10 -19.92
N PRO A 100 -16.07 -35.18 -21.21
CA PRO A 100 -17.46 -35.29 -21.55
C PRO A 100 -18.10 -36.48 -20.86
N ALA A 101 -18.73 -36.25 -19.72
CA ALA A 101 -19.61 -37.23 -19.11
C ALA A 101 -20.83 -37.33 -20.01
N ALA A 102 -20.98 -38.47 -20.63
CA ALA A 102 -22.10 -38.80 -21.48
C ALA A 102 -23.41 -38.25 -20.95
N SER A 103 -23.98 -37.32 -21.72
CA SER A 103 -25.30 -36.78 -21.55
C SER A 103 -26.31 -37.89 -21.20
N LYS A 104 -27.00 -37.75 -20.07
CA LYS A 104 -28.40 -38.17 -19.92
C LYS A 104 -29.05 -37.51 -18.71
N HIS A 105 -29.96 -36.57 -19.03
CA HIS A 105 -31.20 -36.25 -18.30
C HIS A 105 -31.14 -35.71 -16.87
N GLY A 106 -31.73 -34.54 -16.74
CA GLY A 106 -32.33 -34.05 -15.49
C GLY A 106 -31.78 -32.73 -14.99
N ILE A 107 -32.21 -31.64 -15.63
CA ILE A 107 -32.02 -30.26 -15.18
C ILE A 107 -32.80 -30.05 -13.90
N THR A 108 -32.12 -29.84 -12.80
CA THR A 108 -32.50 -28.89 -11.78
C THR A 108 -31.24 -28.27 -11.18
N ALA A 109 -30.49 -27.55 -11.98
CA ALA A 109 -29.59 -26.52 -11.49
C ALA A 109 -30.47 -25.33 -11.16
N GLY A 110 -30.47 -24.89 -9.91
CA GLY A 110 -30.93 -23.57 -9.58
C GLY A 110 -30.07 -22.58 -10.37
N ALA A 111 -30.64 -21.99 -11.40
CA ALA A 111 -29.98 -20.95 -12.17
C ALA A 111 -29.60 -19.85 -11.17
N VAL A 112 -28.31 -19.66 -10.94
CA VAL A 112 -27.80 -18.40 -10.38
C VAL A 112 -28.29 -17.34 -11.37
N ALA A 113 -29.18 -16.45 -10.94
CA ALA A 113 -29.71 -15.42 -11.79
C ALA A 113 -28.52 -14.60 -12.30
N ALA A 114 -28.25 -14.67 -13.61
CA ALA A 114 -27.21 -13.86 -14.23
C ALA A 114 -27.45 -12.40 -13.83
N HIS A 115 -26.46 -11.77 -13.20
CA HIS A 115 -26.56 -10.38 -12.79
C HIS A 115 -26.68 -9.54 -14.06
N ARG A 116 -27.78 -8.83 -14.20
CA ARG A 116 -27.96 -7.96 -15.36
C ARG A 116 -27.03 -6.75 -15.26
N PRO A 117 -26.40 -6.35 -16.37
CA PRO A 117 -25.61 -5.13 -16.38
C PRO A 117 -26.47 -3.92 -15.93
N PRO A 118 -25.88 -2.94 -15.24
CA PRO A 118 -26.57 -1.70 -14.89
C PRO A 118 -27.18 -1.03 -16.13
N PRO A 119 -28.35 -0.36 -16.01
CA PRO A 119 -28.94 0.39 -17.12
C PRO A 119 -27.93 1.39 -17.70
N GLY A 120 -27.78 1.41 -19.03
CA GLY A 120 -26.84 2.28 -19.73
C GLY A 120 -25.41 1.75 -19.84
N THR A 121 -25.15 0.50 -19.44
CA THR A 121 -23.87 -0.15 -19.72
C THR A 121 -23.62 -0.22 -21.23
N PRO A 122 -22.48 0.29 -21.73
CA PRO A 122 -22.14 0.24 -23.16
C PRO A 122 -22.02 -1.21 -23.68
N THR A 123 -22.24 -1.35 -24.97
CA THR A 123 -21.94 -2.57 -25.74
C THR A 123 -20.68 -2.31 -26.56
N PRO A 124 -19.72 -3.25 -26.63
CA PRO A 124 -18.51 -3.06 -27.39
C PRO A 124 -18.75 -3.13 -28.90
N GLU A 125 -17.84 -2.54 -29.64
CA GLU A 125 -17.80 -2.65 -31.10
C GLU A 125 -16.83 -3.75 -31.53
N HIS A 126 -17.27 -4.69 -32.35
CA HIS A 126 -16.41 -5.64 -33.06
C HIS A 126 -15.69 -4.91 -34.20
N PHE A 127 -14.39 -5.11 -34.35
CA PHE A 127 -13.60 -4.44 -35.39
C PHE A 127 -12.43 -5.32 -35.88
N LEU A 128 -11.75 -4.87 -36.93
CA LEU A 128 -10.69 -5.66 -37.52
C LEU A 128 -9.34 -5.61 -36.76
N GLY A 129 -9.31 -4.97 -35.59
CA GLY A 129 -8.09 -4.84 -34.75
C GLY A 129 -7.03 -3.92 -35.36
N HIS A 130 -6.08 -3.53 -34.53
CA HIS A 130 -4.86 -2.83 -34.92
C HIS A 130 -3.64 -3.72 -34.73
N PRO A 131 -2.57 -3.54 -35.51
CA PRO A 131 -1.42 -4.45 -35.46
C PRO A 131 -0.76 -4.57 -34.10
N MET A 132 -0.73 -3.50 -33.29
CA MET A 132 -0.11 -3.52 -31.98
C MET A 132 -0.90 -4.29 -30.93
N VAL A 133 -2.15 -4.72 -31.21
CA VAL A 133 -2.94 -5.56 -30.29
C VAL A 133 -3.18 -6.92 -30.94
N GLY A 134 -2.95 -7.98 -30.18
CA GLY A 134 -3.04 -9.34 -30.69
C GLY A 134 -3.34 -10.37 -29.59
N THR A 135 -3.15 -11.63 -29.94
CA THR A 135 -3.44 -12.77 -29.11
C THR A 135 -2.17 -13.57 -28.81
N PHE A 136 -1.93 -13.88 -27.55
CA PHE A 136 -0.97 -14.90 -27.17
C PHE A 136 -1.63 -16.27 -27.29
N PHE A 137 -0.96 -17.23 -27.92
CA PHE A 137 -1.32 -18.64 -27.92
C PHE A 137 -0.21 -19.45 -27.25
N PHE A 138 -0.58 -20.39 -26.39
CA PHE A 138 0.37 -21.21 -25.66
C PHE A 138 -0.22 -22.54 -25.19
N ASP A 139 0.64 -23.54 -24.97
CA ASP A 139 0.23 -24.85 -24.46
C ASP A 139 -0.15 -24.76 -22.99
N GLY A 140 -1.35 -25.24 -22.65
CA GLY A 140 -1.73 -25.44 -21.25
C GLY A 140 -0.92 -26.56 -20.58
N LYS A 141 -0.83 -26.54 -19.28
CA LYS A 141 -0.26 -27.66 -18.49
C LYS A 141 -1.34 -28.68 -18.14
N PRO A 142 -1.02 -29.98 -18.12
CA PRO A 142 0.25 -30.65 -18.51
C PRO A 142 0.52 -30.57 -20.00
N LEU A 143 1.77 -30.84 -20.42
CA LEU A 143 2.16 -30.83 -21.83
C LEU A 143 1.17 -31.67 -22.65
N GLY A 144 0.52 -31.10 -23.67
CA GLY A 144 -0.57 -31.71 -24.39
C GLY A 144 -1.98 -31.43 -23.86
N GLY A 145 -2.11 -30.56 -22.80
CA GLY A 145 -3.38 -30.02 -22.33
C GLY A 145 -4.06 -29.11 -23.35
N PRO A 146 -5.22 -28.49 -22.99
CA PRO A 146 -5.91 -27.58 -23.88
C PRO A 146 -4.99 -26.45 -24.30
N LYS A 147 -5.07 -26.00 -25.55
CA LYS A 147 -4.42 -24.80 -26.01
C LYS A 147 -5.13 -23.62 -25.40
N THR A 148 -4.36 -22.65 -24.92
CA THR A 148 -4.91 -21.49 -24.24
C THR A 148 -4.50 -20.21 -24.92
N TYR A 149 -5.26 -19.14 -24.67
CA TYR A 149 -4.96 -17.83 -25.22
C TYR A 149 -5.27 -16.69 -24.24
N CYS A 150 -4.65 -15.55 -24.51
CA CYS A 150 -4.86 -14.26 -23.85
C CYS A 150 -4.68 -13.13 -24.86
N THR A 151 -5.18 -11.95 -24.55
CA THR A 151 -4.87 -10.73 -25.28
C THR A 151 -3.53 -10.15 -24.86
N GLY A 152 -2.83 -9.46 -25.78
CA GLY A 152 -1.62 -8.68 -25.49
C GLY A 152 -1.48 -7.48 -26.38
N SER A 153 -0.58 -6.54 -26.00
CA SER A 153 -0.31 -5.34 -26.78
C SER A 153 1.18 -4.99 -26.81
N VAL A 154 1.67 -4.61 -27.97
CA VAL A 154 3.07 -4.18 -28.16
C VAL A 154 3.28 -2.84 -27.49
N VAL A 155 4.31 -2.71 -26.67
CA VAL A 155 4.69 -1.47 -25.98
C VAL A 155 6.05 -0.99 -26.46
N HIS A 156 6.19 0.34 -26.61
CA HIS A 156 7.40 0.95 -27.11
C HIS A 156 8.60 0.73 -26.18
N THR A 157 9.69 0.21 -26.73
CA THR A 157 11.00 0.11 -26.07
C THR A 157 12.14 0.33 -27.07
N ALA A 158 13.34 0.67 -26.59
CA ALA A 158 14.51 0.77 -27.44
C ALA A 158 14.86 -0.56 -28.15
N ALA A 159 14.55 -1.68 -27.49
CA ALA A 159 14.75 -3.03 -28.04
C ALA A 159 13.66 -3.45 -29.01
N LYS A 160 12.47 -2.83 -28.99
CA LYS A 160 11.34 -3.06 -29.90
C LYS A 160 10.77 -4.48 -29.91
N ASP A 161 10.82 -5.17 -28.78
CA ASP A 161 10.54 -6.59 -28.68
C ASP A 161 9.67 -6.98 -27.47
N ILE A 162 8.99 -6.00 -26.84
CA ILE A 162 8.20 -6.21 -25.62
C ILE A 162 6.70 -6.13 -25.91
N VAL A 163 5.97 -7.11 -25.37
CA VAL A 163 4.51 -7.21 -25.43
C VAL A 163 3.96 -7.29 -24.01
N LEU A 164 3.02 -6.42 -23.67
CA LEU A 164 2.29 -6.36 -22.40
C LEU A 164 1.15 -7.37 -22.42
N THR A 165 0.90 -8.02 -21.28
CA THR A 165 -0.27 -8.87 -21.00
C THR A 165 -0.57 -8.89 -19.50
N ALA A 166 -1.53 -9.71 -19.05
CA ALA A 166 -1.81 -9.90 -17.63
C ALA A 166 -0.80 -10.85 -16.96
N GLY A 167 -0.64 -10.72 -15.65
CA GLY A 167 0.23 -11.59 -14.84
C GLY A 167 -0.20 -13.05 -14.85
N HIS A 168 -1.53 -13.31 -14.75
CA HIS A 168 -2.08 -14.68 -14.83
C HIS A 168 -1.83 -15.33 -16.20
N CYS A 169 -1.86 -14.55 -17.31
CA CYS A 169 -1.44 -14.98 -18.63
C CYS A 169 0.05 -15.28 -18.69
N GLY A 170 0.87 -14.39 -18.13
CA GLY A 170 2.32 -14.54 -18.03
C GLY A 170 2.75 -15.81 -17.30
N LEU A 171 2.08 -16.18 -16.21
CA LEU A 171 2.34 -17.45 -15.49
C LEU A 171 2.03 -18.68 -16.36
N GLY A 172 0.97 -18.64 -17.17
CA GLY A 172 0.66 -19.67 -18.16
C GLY A 172 1.74 -19.79 -19.23
N LEU A 173 2.08 -18.66 -19.85
CA LEU A 173 3.15 -18.54 -20.87
C LEU A 173 4.52 -19.01 -20.34
N LYS A 174 4.89 -18.66 -19.11
CA LYS A 174 6.18 -19.05 -18.50
C LYS A 174 6.37 -20.57 -18.44
N SER A 175 5.29 -21.30 -18.31
CA SER A 175 5.30 -22.76 -18.15
C SER A 175 5.04 -23.53 -19.45
N ALA A 176 4.68 -22.86 -20.54
CA ALA A 176 4.33 -23.47 -21.81
C ALA A 176 5.57 -23.82 -22.65
N ALA A 177 5.48 -24.95 -23.41
CA ALA A 177 6.55 -25.36 -24.33
C ALA A 177 6.47 -24.61 -25.67
N HIS A 178 5.26 -24.40 -26.17
CA HIS A 178 4.98 -23.65 -27.40
C HIS A 178 4.21 -22.40 -27.06
N ARG A 179 4.73 -21.23 -27.44
CA ARG A 179 4.17 -19.93 -27.05
C ARG A 179 4.50 -18.86 -28.08
N ILE A 180 3.46 -18.25 -28.65
CA ILE A 180 3.59 -17.19 -29.66
C ILE A 180 2.71 -16.00 -29.34
N PHE A 181 3.09 -14.84 -29.82
CA PHE A 181 2.24 -13.66 -29.97
C PHE A 181 1.82 -13.50 -31.44
N VAL A 182 0.53 -13.31 -31.68
CA VAL A 182 -0.08 -13.15 -33.03
C VAL A 182 -0.77 -11.80 -33.12
N PRO A 183 -0.11 -10.76 -33.68
CA PRO A 183 -0.74 -9.47 -33.93
C PRO A 183 -1.97 -9.59 -34.84
N ARG A 184 -3.02 -8.84 -34.55
CA ARG A 184 -4.27 -8.85 -35.36
C ARG A 184 -4.73 -10.27 -35.76
N TYR A 185 -4.74 -11.19 -34.82
CA TYR A 185 -5.10 -12.58 -35.09
C TYR A 185 -6.31 -12.72 -36.01
N ARG A 186 -6.25 -13.67 -36.94
CA ARG A 186 -7.34 -14.04 -37.85
C ARG A 186 -7.62 -15.54 -37.75
N ILE A 187 -8.83 -15.87 -37.32
CA ILE A 187 -9.30 -17.25 -37.26
C ILE A 187 -9.24 -17.91 -38.66
N GLY A 188 -9.01 -19.23 -38.72
CA GLY A 188 -8.96 -19.99 -39.94
C GLY A 188 -7.65 -19.88 -40.74
N ARG A 189 -6.67 -19.10 -40.29
CA ARG A 189 -5.34 -19.03 -40.90
C ARG A 189 -4.29 -19.66 -39.99
N PRO A 190 -3.40 -20.49 -40.53
CA PRO A 190 -2.27 -21.00 -39.75
C PRO A 190 -1.28 -19.87 -39.40
N ALA A 191 -0.38 -20.14 -38.45
CA ALA A 191 0.59 -19.15 -37.96
C ALA A 191 1.41 -18.49 -39.09
N ALA A 192 1.87 -19.27 -40.07
CA ALA A 192 2.64 -18.80 -41.22
C ALA A 192 1.88 -17.82 -42.14
N GLU A 193 0.53 -17.83 -42.08
CA GLU A 193 -0.33 -17.00 -42.95
C GLU A 193 -1.02 -15.86 -42.20
N GLN A 194 -0.68 -15.63 -40.92
CA GLN A 194 -1.22 -14.51 -40.16
C GLN A 194 -0.77 -13.15 -40.77
N PRO A 195 -1.65 -12.12 -40.75
CA PRO A 195 -1.40 -10.86 -41.48
C PRO A 195 -0.06 -10.19 -41.17
N ASP A 196 0.34 -10.15 -39.91
CA ASP A 196 1.58 -9.53 -39.44
C ASP A 196 2.63 -10.58 -39.03
N GLY A 197 2.37 -11.86 -39.31
CA GLY A 197 3.18 -12.99 -38.88
C GLY A 197 2.97 -13.32 -37.41
N VAL A 198 3.85 -14.15 -36.88
CA VAL A 198 3.85 -14.56 -35.47
C VAL A 198 5.22 -14.29 -34.86
N PHE A 199 5.25 -14.12 -33.54
CA PHE A 199 6.46 -13.80 -32.79
C PHE A 199 6.62 -14.80 -31.66
N PRO A 200 7.68 -15.63 -31.65
CA PRO A 200 7.91 -16.60 -30.57
C PRO A 200 8.26 -15.87 -29.27
N VAL A 201 7.64 -16.31 -28.16
CA VAL A 201 7.93 -15.73 -26.83
C VAL A 201 9.19 -16.37 -26.27
N SER A 202 10.18 -15.55 -25.94
CA SER A 202 11.48 -15.98 -25.41
C SER A 202 11.55 -15.87 -23.89
N GLN A 203 11.12 -14.75 -23.29
CA GLN A 203 11.25 -14.45 -21.86
C GLN A 203 9.97 -13.83 -21.30
N LEU A 204 9.70 -14.06 -20.02
CA LEU A 204 8.59 -13.45 -19.29
C LEU A 204 9.12 -12.66 -18.08
N TYR A 205 8.57 -11.48 -17.89
CA TYR A 205 8.81 -10.60 -16.75
C TYR A 205 7.50 -10.51 -15.96
N ILE A 206 7.49 -11.05 -14.76
CA ILE A 206 6.33 -11.13 -13.87
C ILE A 206 6.83 -10.79 -12.47
N ASP A 207 6.11 -9.97 -11.74
CA ASP A 207 6.46 -9.71 -10.34
C ASP A 207 6.37 -11.01 -9.53
N PRO A 208 7.44 -11.40 -8.81
CA PRO A 208 7.48 -12.68 -8.07
C PRO A 208 6.44 -12.77 -6.96
N ARG A 209 5.92 -11.63 -6.49
CA ARG A 209 4.88 -11.56 -5.45
C ARG A 209 3.47 -11.79 -6.00
N TYR A 210 3.29 -11.76 -7.33
CA TYR A 210 1.97 -11.93 -7.93
C TYR A 210 1.41 -13.34 -7.68
N GLU A 211 0.18 -13.42 -7.20
CA GLU A 211 -0.59 -14.64 -7.00
C GLU A 211 -1.73 -14.73 -8.03
N ARG A 212 -1.80 -15.86 -8.74
CA ARG A 212 -2.80 -16.06 -9.80
C ARG A 212 -4.22 -15.97 -9.27
N ASN A 213 -5.08 -15.17 -9.94
CA ASN A 213 -6.51 -14.99 -9.65
C ASN A 213 -6.78 -14.64 -8.17
N SER A 214 -5.84 -13.95 -7.54
CA SER A 214 -5.95 -13.53 -6.14
C SER A 214 -7.09 -12.53 -5.96
N LYS A 215 -7.78 -12.66 -4.83
CA LYS A 215 -8.78 -11.70 -4.34
C LYS A 215 -8.21 -10.78 -3.25
N LYS A 216 -6.90 -10.84 -3.05
CA LYS A 216 -6.14 -10.00 -2.12
C LYS A 216 -5.47 -8.83 -2.85
N ALA A 217 -4.87 -7.92 -2.10
CA ALA A 217 -4.13 -6.77 -2.63
C ALA A 217 -3.06 -7.13 -3.67
N VAL A 218 -2.40 -8.29 -3.56
CA VAL A 218 -1.40 -8.76 -4.55
C VAL A 218 -1.96 -8.90 -5.97
N SER A 219 -3.29 -8.91 -6.15
CA SER A 219 -3.93 -8.84 -7.47
C SER A 219 -3.65 -7.51 -8.21
N ASP A 220 -3.21 -6.46 -7.52
CA ASP A 220 -2.73 -5.21 -8.11
C ASP A 220 -1.46 -5.40 -8.97
N LEU A 221 -0.79 -6.57 -8.86
CA LEU A 221 0.38 -6.95 -9.65
C LEU A 221 0.03 -7.81 -10.87
N ASP A 222 -1.23 -7.90 -11.26
CA ASP A 222 -1.68 -8.72 -12.40
C ASP A 222 -1.33 -8.10 -13.75
N LEU A 223 -0.03 -7.92 -13.98
CA LEU A 223 0.54 -7.51 -15.26
C LEU A 223 1.83 -8.31 -15.53
N ALA A 224 2.16 -8.48 -16.79
CA ALA A 224 3.39 -9.14 -17.24
C ALA A 224 3.87 -8.56 -18.57
N PHE A 225 5.17 -8.66 -18.81
CA PHE A 225 5.77 -8.35 -20.09
C PHE A 225 6.39 -9.61 -20.68
N ALA A 226 6.18 -9.80 -21.97
CA ALA A 226 6.78 -10.88 -22.75
C ALA A 226 7.80 -10.30 -23.71
N GLN A 227 9.04 -10.78 -23.65
CA GLN A 227 10.00 -10.56 -24.72
C GLN A 227 9.73 -11.55 -25.85
N VAL A 228 9.66 -11.04 -27.08
CA VAL A 228 9.39 -11.86 -28.26
C VAL A 228 10.55 -11.79 -29.25
N GLY A 229 10.85 -12.94 -29.87
CA GLY A 229 11.83 -12.99 -30.97
C GLY A 229 11.30 -12.31 -32.23
N PRO A 230 12.16 -11.92 -33.17
CA PRO A 230 11.74 -11.37 -34.46
C PRO A 230 11.08 -12.43 -35.34
N ASN A 231 10.26 -11.99 -36.26
CA ASN A 231 9.80 -12.83 -37.38
C ASN A 231 10.56 -12.50 -38.68
N GLY A 232 10.18 -13.11 -39.82
CA GLY A 232 10.83 -12.89 -41.10
C GLY A 232 10.72 -11.45 -41.65
N ARG A 233 9.92 -10.56 -40.98
CA ARG A 233 9.71 -9.16 -41.36
C ARG A 233 10.44 -8.18 -40.46
N GLY A 234 10.86 -8.59 -39.27
CA GLY A 234 11.56 -7.76 -38.30
C GLY A 234 11.15 -7.99 -36.85
N LYS A 235 11.51 -7.04 -35.96
CA LYS A 235 11.08 -7.00 -34.58
C LYS A 235 9.60 -6.63 -34.49
N VAL A 236 8.92 -7.02 -33.43
CA VAL A 236 7.47 -6.87 -33.30
C VAL A 236 7.03 -5.41 -33.48
N GLU A 237 7.67 -4.44 -32.83
CA GLU A 237 7.32 -3.03 -32.95
C GLU A 237 7.58 -2.46 -34.37
N ASP A 238 8.64 -2.90 -35.06
CA ASP A 238 8.92 -2.48 -36.44
C ASP A 238 7.83 -2.95 -37.43
N VAL A 239 7.17 -4.07 -37.12
CA VAL A 239 6.10 -4.65 -37.93
C VAL A 239 4.73 -4.09 -37.60
N THR A 240 4.47 -3.83 -36.30
CA THR A 240 3.11 -3.53 -35.81
C THR A 240 2.92 -2.10 -35.34
N GLY A 241 3.98 -1.34 -35.06
CA GLY A 241 3.92 -0.18 -34.20
C GLY A 241 3.76 -0.59 -32.73
N ALA A 242 3.63 0.37 -31.84
CA ALA A 242 3.51 0.15 -30.40
C ALA A 242 2.67 1.21 -29.70
N LEU A 243 2.11 0.86 -28.55
CA LEU A 243 1.52 1.77 -27.58
C LEU A 243 2.60 2.36 -26.67
N THR A 244 2.36 3.54 -26.12
CA THR A 244 3.25 4.15 -25.11
C THR A 244 2.84 3.66 -23.72
N PHE A 245 3.69 2.86 -23.05
CA PHE A 245 3.47 2.48 -21.66
C PHE A 245 3.56 3.72 -20.78
N THR A 246 2.49 4.00 -20.03
CA THR A 246 2.34 5.27 -19.30
C THR A 246 1.88 4.99 -17.87
N PRO A 247 2.49 5.61 -16.84
CA PRO A 247 2.02 5.55 -15.46
C PRO A 247 0.56 6.00 -15.32
N THR A 248 -0.21 5.33 -14.48
CA THR A 248 -1.60 5.69 -14.21
C THR A 248 -1.64 6.76 -13.11
N SER A 249 -2.13 7.94 -13.43
CA SER A 249 -2.14 9.10 -12.51
C SER A 249 -3.31 9.11 -11.52
N SER A 250 -4.40 8.38 -11.82
CA SER A 250 -5.62 8.34 -11.02
C SER A 250 -6.45 7.10 -11.38
N TYR A 251 -7.65 6.96 -10.78
CA TYR A 251 -8.59 5.89 -11.14
C TYR A 251 -9.67 6.33 -12.14
N ARG A 252 -9.72 7.61 -12.48
CA ARG A 252 -10.76 8.19 -13.35
C ARG A 252 -10.16 8.65 -14.65
N HIS A 253 -10.29 7.85 -15.68
CA HIS A 253 -9.79 8.09 -17.03
C HIS A 253 -10.88 7.82 -18.06
N LYS A 254 -10.75 8.42 -19.24
CA LYS A 254 -11.49 8.03 -20.43
C LYS A 254 -10.57 7.18 -21.30
N VAL A 255 -10.91 5.89 -21.42
CA VAL A 255 -10.07 4.92 -22.14
C VAL A 255 -10.86 4.19 -23.21
N THR A 256 -10.17 3.64 -24.21
CA THR A 256 -10.68 2.59 -25.07
C THR A 256 -10.03 1.29 -24.65
N VAL A 257 -10.85 0.31 -24.20
CA VAL A 257 -10.39 -1.03 -23.82
C VAL A 257 -10.53 -1.95 -25.02
N ILE A 258 -9.49 -2.73 -25.32
CA ILE A 258 -9.46 -3.67 -26.44
C ILE A 258 -9.14 -5.06 -25.92
N GLY A 259 -9.85 -6.08 -26.42
CA GLY A 259 -9.57 -7.48 -26.08
C GLY A 259 -10.12 -8.44 -27.13
N TYR A 260 -9.67 -9.70 -27.07
CA TYR A 260 -10.15 -10.80 -27.88
C TYR A 260 -11.00 -11.73 -27.00
N PRO A 261 -12.32 -11.48 -26.90
CA PRO A 261 -13.20 -12.32 -26.07
C PRO A 261 -13.40 -13.69 -26.70
N ASP A 262 -13.74 -14.66 -25.85
CA ASP A 262 -14.19 -16.00 -26.27
C ASP A 262 -15.47 -15.93 -27.10
N ASP A 263 -15.73 -17.02 -27.83
CA ASP A 263 -16.94 -17.14 -28.65
C ASP A 263 -18.20 -16.89 -27.84
N ALA A 264 -18.36 -17.56 -26.70
CA ALA A 264 -19.55 -17.51 -25.84
C ALA A 264 -20.89 -17.46 -26.65
N GLY A 265 -20.86 -17.91 -27.92
CA GLY A 265 -21.97 -17.81 -28.87
C GLY A 265 -22.21 -16.40 -29.47
N VAL A 266 -21.33 -15.43 -29.20
CA VAL A 266 -21.48 -14.03 -29.65
C VAL A 266 -20.29 -13.51 -30.46
N ASN A 267 -19.17 -14.21 -30.49
CA ASN A 267 -17.94 -13.85 -31.22
C ASN A 267 -17.35 -15.01 -32.04
N PRO A 268 -18.14 -15.68 -32.93
CA PRO A 268 -17.70 -16.88 -33.67
C PRO A 268 -16.52 -16.60 -34.61
N ASP A 269 -16.33 -15.38 -35.03
CA ASP A 269 -15.21 -14.97 -35.89
C ASP A 269 -13.93 -14.63 -35.11
N HIS A 270 -13.96 -14.75 -33.76
CA HIS A 270 -12.85 -14.48 -32.85
C HIS A 270 -12.14 -13.15 -33.17
N VAL A 271 -12.93 -12.10 -33.41
CA VAL A 271 -12.41 -10.76 -33.70
C VAL A 271 -12.31 -9.94 -32.41
N PRO A 272 -11.39 -8.97 -32.36
CA PRO A 272 -11.29 -8.14 -31.18
C PRO A 272 -12.51 -7.22 -31.02
N VAL A 273 -12.83 -6.91 -29.77
CA VAL A 273 -13.80 -5.89 -29.40
C VAL A 273 -13.09 -4.66 -28.88
N ARG A 274 -13.70 -3.49 -29.04
CA ARG A 274 -13.27 -2.24 -28.41
C ARG A 274 -14.44 -1.54 -27.73
N CYS A 275 -14.17 -0.95 -26.56
CA CYS A 275 -15.17 -0.22 -25.80
C CYS A 275 -14.59 1.09 -25.25
N PRO A 276 -15.04 2.26 -25.73
CA PRO A 276 -14.71 3.52 -25.09
C PRO A 276 -15.52 3.71 -23.81
N VAL A 277 -14.84 3.84 -22.67
CA VAL A 277 -15.46 3.89 -21.33
C VAL A 277 -14.79 4.91 -20.43
N ASN A 278 -15.50 5.32 -19.37
CA ASN A 278 -14.91 6.00 -18.22
C ASN A 278 -14.61 4.97 -17.13
N THR A 279 -13.47 5.14 -16.49
CA THR A 279 -13.04 4.28 -15.39
C THR A 279 -13.40 4.87 -14.03
N SER A 280 -13.42 4.02 -13.00
CA SER A 280 -13.55 4.38 -11.59
C SER A 280 -12.63 3.47 -10.77
N GLN A 281 -12.43 3.75 -9.49
CA GLN A 281 -11.69 2.84 -8.61
C GLN A 281 -12.50 1.57 -8.32
N LEU A 282 -11.84 0.43 -8.27
CA LEU A 282 -12.34 -0.75 -7.55
C LEU A 282 -12.12 -0.51 -6.05
N PRO A 283 -13.18 -0.37 -5.23
CA PRO A 283 -13.02 -0.10 -3.81
C PRO A 283 -12.12 -1.12 -3.11
N GLY A 284 -11.20 -0.65 -2.28
CA GLY A 284 -10.25 -1.49 -1.55
C GLY A 284 -9.04 -2.00 -2.35
N PHE A 285 -8.89 -1.60 -3.62
CA PHE A 285 -7.79 -2.05 -4.49
C PHE A 285 -7.16 -0.89 -5.26
N ARG A 286 -5.90 -1.05 -5.62
CA ARG A 286 -5.21 -0.15 -6.56
C ARG A 286 -5.50 -0.55 -8.00
N GLN A 287 -6.78 -0.62 -8.32
CA GLN A 287 -7.28 -1.06 -9.63
C GLN A 287 -8.33 -0.11 -10.16
N MET A 288 -8.29 0.11 -11.46
CA MET A 288 -9.39 0.73 -12.19
C MET A 288 -10.48 -0.31 -12.45
N ARG A 289 -11.73 0.16 -12.49
CA ARG A 289 -12.91 -0.60 -12.86
C ARG A 289 -13.58 0.07 -14.05
N MET A 290 -14.01 -0.73 -15.01
CA MET A 290 -14.89 -0.30 -16.10
C MET A 290 -16.15 -1.15 -16.18
N THR A 291 -17.17 -0.68 -16.89
CA THR A 291 -18.37 -1.44 -17.26
C THR A 291 -18.58 -1.36 -18.77
N CYS A 292 -18.64 -2.51 -19.42
CA CYS A 292 -18.99 -2.70 -20.84
C CYS A 292 -19.32 -4.17 -21.06
N THR A 293 -20.42 -4.50 -21.71
CA THR A 293 -20.81 -5.90 -21.97
C THR A 293 -19.83 -6.60 -22.92
N GLY A 294 -19.88 -7.93 -22.99
CA GLY A 294 -19.13 -8.73 -23.98
C GLY A 294 -17.64 -8.89 -23.73
N PHE A 295 -17.16 -8.59 -22.51
CA PHE A 295 -15.77 -8.84 -22.10
C PHE A 295 -15.67 -10.22 -21.43
N TYR A 296 -15.90 -11.28 -22.23
CA TYR A 296 -15.76 -12.67 -21.80
C TYR A 296 -14.30 -13.07 -21.62
N GLY A 297 -14.04 -14.30 -21.16
CA GLY A 297 -12.71 -14.88 -21.07
C GLY A 297 -11.88 -14.65 -22.34
N GLY A 298 -10.57 -14.54 -22.22
CA GLY A 298 -9.65 -14.25 -23.35
C GLY A 298 -9.31 -12.77 -23.54
N VAL A 299 -10.14 -11.83 -23.05
CA VAL A 299 -9.80 -10.39 -23.05
C VAL A 299 -8.66 -10.05 -22.08
N SER A 300 -8.30 -10.96 -21.20
CA SER A 300 -7.21 -10.88 -20.23
C SER A 300 -5.91 -10.42 -20.86
N GLY A 301 -5.27 -9.40 -20.28
CA GLY A 301 -4.07 -8.73 -20.82
C GLY A 301 -4.35 -7.66 -21.87
N GLY A 302 -5.61 -7.48 -22.28
CA GLY A 302 -6.01 -6.45 -23.24
C GLY A 302 -5.75 -5.03 -22.75
N PRO A 303 -5.23 -4.11 -23.59
CA PRO A 303 -4.81 -2.77 -23.17
C PRO A 303 -6.00 -1.84 -22.87
N TRP A 304 -5.83 -1.00 -21.83
CA TRP A 304 -6.69 0.16 -21.54
C TRP A 304 -5.97 1.42 -22.02
N ILE A 305 -6.46 2.01 -23.13
CA ILE A 305 -5.73 3.02 -23.90
C ILE A 305 -6.36 4.40 -23.71
N GLU A 306 -5.60 5.33 -23.15
CA GLU A 306 -5.91 6.77 -23.13
C GLU A 306 -5.44 7.42 -24.43
N ASP A 307 -6.10 8.49 -24.86
CA ASP A 307 -5.81 9.20 -26.11
C ASP A 307 -5.81 8.27 -27.36
N TYR A 308 -6.69 7.28 -27.35
CA TYR A 308 -6.75 6.29 -28.43
C TYR A 308 -7.15 6.91 -29.77
N ASN A 309 -6.29 6.71 -30.77
CA ASN A 309 -6.54 7.11 -32.15
C ASN A 309 -7.19 5.95 -32.92
N ASN A 310 -8.45 6.12 -33.32
CA ASN A 310 -9.19 5.10 -34.06
C ASN A 310 -8.61 4.79 -35.46
N THR A 311 -7.79 5.68 -36.03
CA THR A 311 -7.27 5.52 -37.40
C THR A 311 -6.06 4.60 -37.45
N ASP A 312 -5.11 4.76 -36.55
CA ASP A 312 -3.85 4.03 -36.53
C ASP A 312 -3.67 3.13 -35.29
N GLY A 313 -4.55 3.23 -34.30
CA GLY A 313 -4.53 2.43 -33.08
C GLY A 313 -3.52 2.91 -32.03
N THR A 314 -2.85 4.03 -32.24
CA THR A 314 -1.90 4.59 -31.28
C THR A 314 -2.58 5.15 -30.05
N GLY A 315 -1.83 5.30 -28.96
CA GLY A 315 -2.29 5.86 -27.70
C GLY A 315 -1.38 5.49 -26.54
N LYS A 316 -1.80 5.89 -25.34
CA LYS A 316 -1.09 5.61 -24.08
C LYS A 316 -1.76 4.44 -23.39
N VAL A 317 -1.05 3.32 -23.20
CA VAL A 317 -1.57 2.24 -22.37
C VAL A 317 -1.30 2.56 -20.90
N ILE A 318 -2.40 2.68 -20.13
CA ILE A 318 -2.40 3.03 -18.70
C ILE A 318 -2.94 1.91 -17.82
N GLY A 319 -3.28 0.76 -18.39
CA GLY A 319 -3.79 -0.41 -17.71
C GLY A 319 -3.94 -1.59 -18.67
N ASN A 320 -4.19 -2.77 -18.09
CA ASN A 320 -4.49 -4.00 -18.83
C ASN A 320 -5.62 -4.77 -18.16
N THR A 321 -6.44 -5.45 -18.91
CA THR A 321 -7.47 -6.34 -18.34
C THR A 321 -6.81 -7.41 -17.46
N GLY A 322 -7.09 -7.36 -16.16
CA GLY A 322 -6.49 -8.19 -15.12
C GLY A 322 -6.82 -7.65 -13.73
N GLY A 323 -6.18 -8.18 -12.69
CA GLY A 323 -6.37 -7.73 -11.32
C GLY A 323 -7.18 -8.69 -10.46
N TYR A 324 -8.06 -8.15 -9.60
CA TYR A 324 -8.91 -8.92 -8.71
C TYR A 324 -9.61 -10.06 -9.45
N ASN A 325 -9.47 -11.29 -8.91
CA ASN A 325 -10.06 -12.50 -9.48
C ASN A 325 -9.72 -12.73 -10.98
N GLY A 326 -8.52 -12.28 -11.43
CA GLY A 326 -8.12 -12.38 -12.85
C GLY A 326 -8.70 -11.29 -13.76
N GLY A 327 -9.31 -10.24 -13.20
CA GLY A 327 -9.85 -9.10 -13.93
C GLY A 327 -11.36 -9.03 -14.01
N GLY A 328 -12.07 -9.88 -13.23
CA GLY A 328 -13.54 -9.91 -13.16
C GLY A 328 -14.04 -9.89 -11.71
N ASN A 329 -15.34 -9.70 -11.54
CA ASN A 329 -16.00 -9.80 -10.24
C ASN A 329 -16.19 -11.28 -9.81
N ASP A 330 -16.72 -11.50 -8.60
CA ASP A 330 -16.93 -12.86 -8.06
C ASP A 330 -17.92 -13.70 -8.86
N ALA A 331 -18.77 -13.06 -9.64
CA ALA A 331 -19.77 -13.71 -10.50
C ALA A 331 -19.25 -14.00 -11.93
N ASN A 332 -18.05 -13.51 -12.27
CA ASN A 332 -17.49 -13.52 -13.62
C ASN A 332 -18.45 -12.91 -14.67
N ASP A 333 -19.12 -11.79 -14.29
CA ASP A 333 -20.01 -11.08 -15.20
C ASP A 333 -19.22 -10.47 -16.37
N ASP A 334 -19.67 -10.67 -17.60
CA ASP A 334 -19.05 -10.17 -18.83
C ASP A 334 -19.08 -8.64 -19.01
N TRP A 335 -19.75 -7.92 -18.13
CA TRP A 335 -19.97 -6.47 -18.22
C TRP A 335 -19.14 -5.64 -17.23
N VAL A 336 -18.36 -6.25 -16.35
CA VAL A 336 -17.47 -5.57 -15.41
C VAL A 336 -16.06 -6.14 -15.49
N THR A 337 -15.08 -5.24 -15.62
CA THR A 337 -13.69 -5.64 -15.81
C THR A 337 -12.79 -4.71 -15.01
N TYR A 338 -11.65 -5.24 -14.54
CA TYR A 338 -10.67 -4.54 -13.73
C TYR A 338 -9.33 -4.42 -14.44
N SER A 339 -8.53 -3.48 -13.97
CA SER A 339 -7.16 -3.27 -14.43
C SER A 339 -6.30 -2.78 -13.27
N PRO A 340 -5.12 -3.36 -13.01
CA PRO A 340 -4.12 -2.72 -12.16
C PRO A 340 -3.82 -1.31 -12.64
N ILE A 341 -3.47 -0.39 -11.72
CA ILE A 341 -2.84 0.88 -12.07
C ILE A 341 -1.33 0.67 -12.24
N TYR A 342 -0.70 1.43 -13.14
CA TYR A 342 0.74 1.34 -13.38
C TYR A 342 1.51 2.30 -12.46
N GLY A 343 1.60 1.89 -11.18
CA GLY A 343 2.39 2.54 -10.14
C GLY A 343 3.88 2.12 -10.23
N GLU A 344 4.60 2.33 -9.14
CA GLU A 344 6.04 2.08 -9.05
C GLU A 344 6.45 0.65 -9.41
N ASP A 345 5.71 -0.36 -8.90
CA ASP A 345 6.00 -1.77 -9.18
C ASP A 345 5.86 -2.11 -10.68
N ALA A 346 4.82 -1.59 -11.33
CA ALA A 346 4.60 -1.78 -12.76
C ALA A 346 5.68 -1.09 -13.60
N GLN A 347 6.09 0.12 -13.21
CA GLN A 347 7.16 0.87 -13.86
C GLN A 347 8.53 0.18 -13.70
N ALA A 348 8.83 -0.34 -12.51
CA ALA A 348 10.04 -1.11 -12.25
C ALA A 348 10.09 -2.39 -13.09
N LEU A 349 8.97 -3.13 -13.15
CA LEU A 349 8.85 -4.33 -13.97
C LEU A 349 9.01 -4.03 -15.47
N PHE A 350 8.42 -2.92 -15.95
CA PHE A 350 8.61 -2.46 -17.33
C PHE A 350 10.06 -2.07 -17.62
N ALA A 351 10.72 -1.38 -16.69
CA ALA A 351 12.13 -1.02 -16.84
C ALA A 351 13.05 -2.24 -16.91
N ASP A 352 12.74 -3.30 -16.15
CA ASP A 352 13.48 -4.57 -16.25
C ASP A 352 13.24 -5.27 -17.59
N ALA A 353 11.99 -5.32 -18.05
CA ALA A 353 11.64 -5.90 -19.34
C ALA A 353 12.29 -5.15 -20.50
N ALA A 354 12.20 -3.80 -20.52
CA ALA A 354 12.77 -2.95 -21.56
C ALA A 354 14.30 -3.03 -21.66
N ALA A 355 14.96 -3.29 -20.53
CA ALA A 355 16.42 -3.44 -20.44
C ALA A 355 16.88 -4.92 -20.45
N HIS A 356 15.97 -5.86 -20.63
CA HIS A 356 16.22 -7.33 -20.57
C HIS A 356 16.93 -7.77 -19.28
N ARG A 357 16.62 -7.11 -18.14
CA ARG A 357 17.18 -7.47 -16.83
C ARG A 357 16.36 -8.57 -16.17
N LYS A 358 17.01 -9.34 -15.34
CA LYS A 358 16.30 -10.33 -14.50
C LYS A 358 15.48 -9.61 -13.44
N VAL A 359 14.21 -9.99 -13.28
CA VAL A 359 13.37 -9.52 -12.17
C VAL A 359 13.94 -10.08 -10.86
N GLU A 360 14.12 -9.21 -9.86
CA GLU A 360 14.58 -9.61 -8.52
C GLU A 360 13.51 -10.47 -7.83
N ASN A 361 13.95 -11.56 -7.20
CA ASN A 361 13.04 -12.47 -6.49
C ASN A 361 12.87 -12.11 -5.01
N ASP A 362 13.82 -11.36 -4.43
CA ASP A 362 13.83 -11.01 -3.00
C ASP A 362 13.13 -9.66 -2.76
N LYS A 363 11.96 -9.48 -3.33
CA LYS A 363 11.13 -8.31 -3.05
C LYS A 363 10.40 -8.50 -1.72
N PRO A 364 10.26 -7.42 -0.91
CA PRO A 364 9.42 -7.47 0.28
C PRO A 364 7.96 -7.84 -0.10
N PRO A 365 7.16 -8.34 0.84
CA PRO A 365 5.74 -8.59 0.59
C PRO A 365 5.08 -7.39 -0.08
N TYR A 366 4.17 -7.67 -1.03
CA TYR A 366 3.47 -6.60 -1.73
C TYR A 366 2.60 -5.81 -0.74
N ARG A 367 2.72 -4.52 -0.83
CA ARG A 367 1.87 -3.57 -0.11
C ARG A 367 1.40 -2.53 -1.10
N PRO A 368 0.09 -2.25 -1.18
CA PRO A 368 -0.41 -1.13 -1.97
C PRO A 368 0.27 0.17 -1.53
N SER A 369 0.76 0.99 -2.44
CA SER A 369 1.25 2.32 -2.07
C SER A 369 0.06 3.14 -1.59
N GLY A 370 0.17 3.68 -0.39
CA GLY A 370 -0.93 4.35 0.32
C GLY A 370 -1.50 3.51 1.46
N ASP A 371 -1.22 2.20 1.55
CA ASP A 371 -1.46 1.48 2.79
C ASP A 371 -0.44 1.95 3.84
N PRO A 372 -0.89 2.19 5.06
CA PRO A 372 0.01 2.48 6.16
C PRO A 372 0.99 1.33 6.34
N TRP A 373 2.25 1.63 6.53
CA TRP A 373 3.28 0.63 6.82
C TRP A 373 4.40 1.24 7.67
N LEU A 374 5.12 0.36 8.34
CA LEU A 374 6.31 0.69 9.11
C LEU A 374 7.52 -0.09 8.54
N PRO A 375 8.71 0.53 8.50
CA PRO A 375 9.90 -0.15 8.00
C PRO A 375 10.33 -1.29 8.92
N GLY A 376 10.99 -2.29 8.36
CA GLY A 376 11.52 -3.43 9.09
C GLY A 376 10.63 -4.67 9.06
N ALA A 377 11.21 -5.80 9.43
CA ALA A 377 10.51 -7.09 9.54
C ALA A 377 9.92 -7.28 10.94
N ALA A 378 8.98 -8.20 11.10
CA ALA A 378 8.41 -8.57 12.40
C ALA A 378 9.50 -8.96 13.43
N THR A 379 10.56 -9.66 13.00
CA THR A 379 11.71 -9.97 13.88
C THR A 379 12.42 -8.74 14.46
N THR A 380 12.36 -7.60 13.79
CA THR A 380 12.81 -6.31 14.34
C THR A 380 11.78 -5.79 15.33
N TRP A 381 10.51 -5.78 14.94
CA TRP A 381 9.41 -5.24 15.75
C TRP A 381 9.09 -6.04 17.01
N GLN A 382 9.49 -7.30 17.10
CA GLN A 382 9.50 -8.06 18.36
C GLN A 382 10.28 -7.35 19.49
N ASN A 383 11.23 -6.49 19.13
CA ASN A 383 12.05 -5.71 20.06
C ASN A 383 11.53 -4.29 20.33
N ALA A 384 10.38 -3.92 19.82
CA ALA A 384 9.73 -2.65 20.15
C ALA A 384 9.05 -2.78 21.52
N ASP A 385 9.77 -2.44 22.59
CA ASP A 385 9.32 -2.67 23.96
C ASP A 385 8.19 -1.72 24.39
N LEU A 386 8.32 -0.42 24.05
CA LEU A 386 7.36 0.60 24.45
C LEU A 386 6.98 1.46 23.24
N MET A 387 5.72 1.87 23.21
CA MET A 387 5.17 2.76 22.17
C MET A 387 4.35 3.88 22.81
N ALA A 388 4.45 5.09 22.27
CA ALA A 388 3.59 6.23 22.62
C ALA A 388 3.36 7.11 21.39
N SER A 389 2.13 7.59 21.24
CA SER A 389 1.73 8.39 20.07
C SER A 389 1.25 9.78 20.49
N GLY A 390 1.50 10.78 19.65
CA GLY A 390 1.08 12.15 19.83
C GLY A 390 1.61 13.06 18.75
N ASP A 391 1.12 14.29 18.67
CA ASP A 391 1.60 15.29 17.70
C ASP A 391 2.93 15.91 18.16
N PHE A 392 4.01 15.15 18.03
CA PHE A 392 5.36 15.59 18.42
C PHE A 392 5.94 16.64 17.48
N ARG A 393 5.40 16.82 16.29
CA ARG A 393 5.91 17.76 15.26
C ARG A 393 5.01 18.98 15.03
N ARG A 394 3.87 19.08 15.71
CA ARG A 394 2.85 20.13 15.52
C ARG A 394 2.28 20.15 14.09
N THR A 395 1.98 18.98 13.56
CA THR A 395 1.44 18.82 12.20
C THR A 395 -0.08 18.69 12.17
N GLY A 396 -0.71 18.55 13.36
CA GLY A 396 -2.14 18.35 13.50
C GLY A 396 -2.57 16.88 13.40
N HIS A 397 -1.62 15.95 13.28
CA HIS A 397 -1.84 14.50 13.31
C HIS A 397 -0.74 13.81 14.11
N SER A 398 -0.97 12.56 14.48
CA SER A 398 -0.08 11.85 15.41
C SER A 398 1.14 11.25 14.74
N ASP A 399 2.25 11.32 15.47
CA ASP A 399 3.49 10.58 15.28
C ASP A 399 3.54 9.42 16.28
N MET A 400 4.47 8.48 16.13
CA MET A 400 4.72 7.42 17.09
C MET A 400 6.18 7.37 17.52
N ILE A 401 6.44 7.31 18.83
CA ILE A 401 7.77 7.04 19.40
C ILE A 401 7.82 5.58 19.83
N VAL A 402 8.91 4.90 19.48
CA VAL A 402 9.22 3.53 19.87
C VAL A 402 10.51 3.52 20.68
N VAL A 403 10.48 2.86 21.84
CA VAL A 403 11.67 2.50 22.62
C VAL A 403 11.97 1.03 22.38
N TRP A 404 13.15 0.76 21.84
CA TRP A 404 13.61 -0.58 21.51
C TRP A 404 14.28 -1.27 22.71
N SER A 405 14.27 -2.59 22.74
CA SER A 405 14.86 -3.42 23.82
C SER A 405 16.36 -3.18 24.05
N ASP A 406 17.06 -2.63 23.06
CA ASP A 406 18.47 -2.25 23.16
C ASP A 406 18.70 -0.80 23.60
N GLY A 407 17.60 -0.08 23.89
CA GLY A 407 17.59 1.31 24.37
C GLY A 407 17.68 2.35 23.26
N GLU A 408 17.59 1.98 21.99
CA GLU A 408 17.36 2.91 20.91
C GLU A 408 15.98 3.57 21.04
N VAL A 409 15.85 4.83 20.65
CA VAL A 409 14.56 5.52 20.60
C VAL A 409 14.37 6.11 19.21
N THR A 410 13.27 5.75 18.57
CA THR A 410 12.96 6.12 17.20
C THR A 410 11.61 6.84 17.13
N LEU A 411 11.54 7.93 16.39
CA LEU A 411 10.30 8.62 16.01
C LEU A 411 9.89 8.16 14.61
N TYR A 412 8.66 7.72 14.49
CA TYR A 412 7.98 7.45 13.22
C TYR A 412 7.00 8.59 12.94
N PRO A 413 7.36 9.52 12.04
CA PRO A 413 6.52 10.67 11.71
C PRO A 413 5.25 10.23 10.98
N GLY A 414 4.07 10.50 11.53
CA GLY A 414 2.81 10.25 10.84
C GLY A 414 2.61 11.19 9.64
N ASN A 415 1.94 10.74 8.60
CA ASN A 415 1.65 11.53 7.40
C ASN A 415 0.21 12.07 7.33
N GLY A 416 -0.62 11.79 8.34
CA GLY A 416 -2.03 12.21 8.40
C GLY A 416 -2.96 11.48 7.42
N HIS A 417 -2.52 10.36 6.86
CA HIS A 417 -3.29 9.52 5.92
C HIS A 417 -3.22 8.04 6.28
N GLY A 418 -3.04 7.75 7.58
CA GLY A 418 -2.88 6.38 8.09
C GLY A 418 -1.49 5.78 7.90
N GLY A 419 -0.51 6.52 7.41
CA GLY A 419 0.85 6.05 7.16
C GLY A 419 1.92 6.86 7.89
N TYR A 420 3.19 6.50 7.65
CA TYR A 420 4.35 7.12 8.26
C TYR A 420 5.37 7.57 7.22
N ASP A 421 5.98 8.72 7.46
CA ASP A 421 7.17 9.18 6.75
C ASP A 421 8.44 8.41 7.22
N PRO A 422 9.60 8.57 6.55
CA PRO A 422 10.83 7.93 6.97
C PRO A 422 11.16 8.17 8.45
N GLU A 423 11.56 7.10 9.13
CA GLU A 423 11.89 7.13 10.56
C GLU A 423 13.02 8.10 10.91
N ARG A 424 12.99 8.59 12.13
CA ARG A 424 13.99 9.48 12.67
C ARG A 424 14.52 8.94 13.99
N GLN A 425 15.79 8.54 14.02
CA GLN A 425 16.44 8.14 15.26
C GLN A 425 16.58 9.34 16.21
N LEU A 426 15.96 9.28 17.37
CA LEU A 426 16.08 10.30 18.44
C LEU A 426 17.27 10.02 19.34
N LEU A 427 17.53 8.75 19.65
CA LEU A 427 18.69 8.28 20.41
C LEU A 427 19.21 6.98 19.83
N PRO A 428 20.53 6.82 19.69
CA PRO A 428 21.13 5.53 19.38
C PRO A 428 21.00 4.58 20.57
N LYS A 429 21.28 3.30 20.34
CA LYS A 429 21.31 2.24 21.36
C LYS A 429 22.08 2.71 22.60
N ASN A 430 21.45 2.57 23.77
CA ASN A 430 22.06 2.99 25.02
C ASN A 430 21.51 2.23 26.24
N SER A 431 22.30 2.18 27.32
CA SER A 431 21.96 1.41 28.52
C SER A 431 20.91 2.07 29.41
N THR A 432 20.74 3.39 29.32
CA THR A 432 19.79 4.13 30.16
C THR A 432 18.36 3.79 29.75
N TRP A 433 18.05 3.90 28.46
CA TRP A 433 16.70 3.68 27.96
C TRP A 433 16.22 2.23 28.01
N LYS A 434 17.10 1.24 28.17
CA LYS A 434 16.73 -0.15 28.55
C LYS A 434 16.01 -0.22 29.89
N ASN A 435 16.12 0.81 30.72
CA ASN A 435 15.48 0.89 32.03
C ASN A 435 14.14 1.63 32.02
N ALA A 436 13.68 2.15 30.87
CA ALA A 436 12.33 2.65 30.73
C ALA A 436 11.32 1.50 30.92
N ARG A 437 10.18 1.77 31.57
CA ARG A 437 9.14 0.78 31.88
C ARG A 437 7.77 1.17 31.36
N THR A 438 7.48 2.46 31.34
CA THR A 438 6.31 3.01 30.66
C THR A 438 6.68 4.33 30.00
N ILE A 439 6.08 4.60 28.86
CA ILE A 439 6.12 5.90 28.22
C ILE A 439 4.69 6.33 27.87
N THR A 440 4.41 7.61 27.95
CA THR A 440 3.15 8.19 27.49
C THR A 440 3.37 9.59 26.95
N ALA A 441 2.51 10.04 26.06
CA ALA A 441 2.66 11.31 25.36
C ALA A 441 1.51 12.29 25.72
N GLY A 442 1.85 13.56 25.91
CA GLY A 442 0.89 14.62 26.21
C GLY A 442 1.54 16.00 26.08
N ASP A 443 0.76 17.08 26.15
CA ASP A 443 1.29 18.46 26.14
C ASP A 443 1.42 19.00 27.57
N PHE A 444 2.37 18.45 28.33
CA PHE A 444 2.60 18.80 29.75
C PHE A 444 3.36 20.12 29.92
N THR A 445 3.96 20.63 28.88
CA THR A 445 4.63 21.94 28.89
C THR A 445 3.71 23.08 28.45
N GLY A 446 2.55 22.77 27.87
CA GLY A 446 1.61 23.76 27.34
C GLY A 446 2.10 24.46 26.07
N SER A 447 3.01 23.85 25.35
CA SER A 447 3.63 24.39 24.14
C SER A 447 2.83 24.16 22.86
N ASN A 448 1.73 23.41 22.91
CA ASN A 448 1.02 22.80 21.77
C ASN A 448 1.88 21.83 20.95
N GLN A 449 2.90 21.26 21.56
CA GLN A 449 3.71 20.17 21.02
C GLN A 449 3.74 19.05 22.06
N PHE A 450 3.59 17.83 21.63
CA PHE A 450 3.58 16.71 22.56
C PHE A 450 4.95 16.48 23.18
N ASP A 451 4.92 16.17 24.46
CA ASP A 451 6.04 15.81 25.32
C ASP A 451 6.01 14.32 25.58
N LEU A 452 7.11 13.75 26.04
CA LEU A 452 7.23 12.34 26.43
C LEU A 452 7.48 12.23 27.93
N LEU A 453 6.57 11.56 28.65
CA LEU A 453 6.73 11.20 30.05
C LEU A 453 7.24 9.77 30.14
N VAL A 454 8.32 9.56 30.88
CA VAL A 454 8.99 8.26 31.03
C VAL A 454 9.04 7.86 32.50
N ARG A 455 8.56 6.67 32.83
CA ARG A 455 8.78 6.07 34.14
C ARG A 455 9.89 5.01 34.05
N TRP A 456 10.88 5.14 34.91
CA TRP A 456 12.07 4.27 34.96
C TRP A 456 11.92 3.11 35.93
N VAL A 457 12.79 2.10 35.80
CA VAL A 457 12.80 0.86 36.61
C VAL A 457 12.91 1.13 38.13
N ASP A 458 13.55 2.23 38.52
CA ASP A 458 13.77 2.63 39.91
C ASP A 458 12.64 3.49 40.48
N GLY A 459 11.57 3.74 39.68
CA GLY A 459 10.44 4.56 40.05
C GLY A 459 10.66 6.06 39.82
N GLU A 460 11.76 6.47 39.19
CA GLU A 460 11.89 7.83 38.71
C GLU A 460 10.89 8.11 37.58
N VAL A 461 10.35 9.33 37.54
CA VAL A 461 9.56 9.80 36.40
C VAL A 461 10.19 11.06 35.85
N THR A 462 10.46 11.04 34.56
CA THR A 462 11.13 12.14 33.83
C THR A 462 10.28 12.62 32.67
N LEU A 463 10.13 13.93 32.53
CA LEU A 463 9.46 14.60 31.41
C LEU A 463 10.49 15.12 30.40
N TYR A 464 10.33 14.74 29.15
CA TYR A 464 11.07 15.30 28.02
C TYR A 464 10.15 16.19 27.19
N GLY A 465 10.28 17.51 27.37
CA GLY A 465 9.43 18.49 26.68
C GLY A 465 9.83 18.72 25.23
N ASP A 466 8.82 18.92 24.35
CA ASP A 466 8.99 19.27 22.95
C ASP A 466 9.90 18.29 22.17
N VAL A 467 9.73 17.00 22.36
CA VAL A 467 10.64 15.96 21.85
C VAL A 467 10.87 16.03 20.34
N GLY A 468 9.85 16.35 19.56
CA GLY A 468 9.96 16.46 18.10
C GLY A 468 10.91 17.55 17.62
N SER A 469 11.04 18.65 18.37
CA SER A 469 11.96 19.75 18.05
C SER A 469 13.27 19.70 18.82
N LYS A 470 13.24 19.33 20.10
CA LYS A 470 14.41 19.33 21.00
C LYS A 470 15.17 18.00 21.00
N GLY A 471 14.52 16.90 20.58
CA GLY A 471 15.08 15.56 20.71
C GLY A 471 15.19 15.10 22.18
N LEU A 472 15.96 14.04 22.41
CA LEU A 472 16.14 13.41 23.73
C LEU A 472 17.59 13.47 24.25
N ASN A 473 18.45 14.28 23.65
CA ASN A 473 19.89 14.39 24.02
C ASN A 473 20.13 15.28 25.26
N TRP A 474 19.22 15.27 26.25
CA TRP A 474 19.32 16.02 27.49
C TRP A 474 18.67 15.22 28.63
N ALA A 475 18.92 15.62 29.88
CA ALA A 475 18.51 14.85 31.05
C ALA A 475 16.97 14.82 31.29
N GLY A 476 16.22 15.69 30.63
CA GLY A 476 14.80 15.89 30.91
C GLY A 476 14.55 16.63 32.23
N THR A 477 13.29 16.81 32.56
CA THR A 477 12.85 17.39 33.85
C THR A 477 12.44 16.24 34.77
N GLN A 478 13.14 16.07 35.89
CA GLN A 478 12.79 15.05 36.88
C GLN A 478 11.48 15.47 37.60
N MET A 479 10.40 14.74 37.34
CA MET A 479 9.08 14.93 37.94
C MET A 479 8.98 14.24 39.30
N ILE A 480 9.43 13.00 39.35
CA ILE A 480 9.50 12.18 40.57
C ILE A 480 10.92 11.63 40.70
N LYS A 481 11.48 11.77 41.90
CA LYS A 481 12.76 11.12 42.22
C LYS A 481 12.57 9.59 42.34
N PRO A 482 13.63 8.80 42.12
CA PRO A 482 13.57 7.36 42.35
C PRO A 482 12.92 7.01 43.69
N ASN A 483 11.88 6.16 43.67
CA ASN A 483 11.18 5.73 44.88
C ASN A 483 10.41 4.42 44.65
N ASP A 484 10.08 3.72 45.78
CA ASP A 484 9.44 2.41 45.70
C ASP A 484 7.95 2.47 45.35
N LEU A 485 7.26 3.60 45.56
CA LEU A 485 5.86 3.75 45.22
C LEU A 485 5.67 3.68 43.68
N TRP A 486 6.40 4.53 42.95
CA TRP A 486 6.28 4.63 41.50
C TRP A 486 6.86 3.43 40.74
N LYS A 487 7.64 2.55 41.40
CA LYS A 487 7.96 1.23 40.82
C LYS A 487 6.70 0.40 40.52
N ASN A 488 5.63 0.67 41.28
CA ASN A 488 4.36 -0.06 41.18
C ASN A 488 3.34 0.59 40.22
N ALA A 489 3.65 1.73 39.61
CA ALA A 489 2.86 2.28 38.50
C ALA A 489 3.11 1.44 37.24
N THR A 490 2.24 0.49 36.95
CA THR A 490 2.50 -0.52 35.91
C THR A 490 2.06 -0.09 34.52
N GLN A 491 1.01 0.73 34.42
CA GLN A 491 0.53 1.34 33.19
C GLN A 491 0.22 2.82 33.43
N ILE A 492 0.49 3.66 32.44
CA ILE A 492 0.20 5.11 32.48
C ILE A 492 -0.34 5.52 31.11
N ALA A 493 -1.54 6.12 31.09
CA ALA A 493 -2.16 6.64 29.87
C ALA A 493 -2.46 8.13 30.02
N ALA A 494 -1.93 8.96 29.13
CA ALA A 494 -2.24 10.38 29.10
C ALA A 494 -3.53 10.66 28.32
N GLY A 495 -4.32 11.65 28.78
CA GLY A 495 -5.59 11.98 28.13
C GLY A 495 -6.12 13.37 28.53
N ARG A 496 -7.36 13.67 28.11
CA ARG A 496 -8.12 14.88 28.46
C ARG A 496 -9.36 14.49 29.28
N PHE A 497 -9.15 13.98 30.49
CA PHE A 497 -10.23 13.44 31.33
C PHE A 497 -10.94 14.51 32.17
N ALA A 498 -10.26 15.59 32.52
CA ALA A 498 -10.78 16.65 33.37
C ALA A 498 -11.26 17.91 32.61
N ALA A 499 -11.72 17.76 31.38
CA ALA A 499 -12.13 18.87 30.49
C ALA A 499 -11.02 19.89 30.19
N SER A 500 -9.75 19.48 30.29
CA SER A 500 -8.60 20.26 29.84
C SER A 500 -8.62 20.48 28.34
N THR A 501 -8.08 21.62 27.88
CA THR A 501 -7.85 21.88 26.44
C THR A 501 -6.67 21.06 25.90
N TYR A 502 -5.77 20.65 26.78
CA TYR A 502 -4.54 19.94 26.46
C TYR A 502 -4.57 18.51 27.02
N VAL A 503 -3.79 17.63 26.45
CA VAL A 503 -3.56 16.26 26.95
C VAL A 503 -2.60 16.34 28.13
N THR A 504 -3.13 16.62 29.32
CA THR A 504 -2.35 16.89 30.54
C THR A 504 -2.79 16.03 31.73
N ASP A 505 -3.76 15.15 31.56
CA ASP A 505 -4.20 14.27 32.63
C ASP A 505 -3.60 12.87 32.46
N LEU A 506 -3.32 12.17 33.57
CA LEU A 506 -2.73 10.83 33.58
C LEU A 506 -3.60 9.87 34.35
N VAL A 507 -4.03 8.78 33.70
CA VAL A 507 -4.55 7.60 34.40
C VAL A 507 -3.38 6.69 34.72
N VAL A 508 -3.21 6.33 35.99
CA VAL A 508 -2.17 5.44 36.49
C VAL A 508 -2.81 4.17 37.05
N ARG A 509 -2.41 3.02 36.54
CA ARG A 509 -2.77 1.71 37.09
C ARG A 509 -1.63 1.19 37.96
N TRP A 510 -1.92 0.96 39.21
CA TRP A 510 -0.98 0.47 40.21
C TRP A 510 -0.98 -1.09 40.26
N SER A 511 0.12 -1.68 40.69
CA SER A 511 0.31 -3.15 40.71
C SER A 511 -0.68 -3.89 41.65
N ASP A 512 -1.32 -3.20 42.57
CA ASP A 512 -2.33 -3.74 43.47
C ASP A 512 -3.78 -3.59 42.96
N GLY A 513 -3.92 -3.09 41.70
CA GLY A 513 -5.21 -2.89 41.05
C GLY A 513 -5.90 -1.59 41.41
N GLU A 514 -5.23 -0.67 42.11
CA GLU A 514 -5.71 0.71 42.23
C GLU A 514 -5.60 1.45 40.89
N LEU A 515 -6.56 2.34 40.62
CA LEU A 515 -6.55 3.21 39.49
C LEU A 515 -6.71 4.66 39.96
N THR A 516 -5.75 5.53 39.62
CA THR A 516 -5.78 6.96 39.94
C THR A 516 -5.76 7.81 38.69
N LEU A 517 -6.31 9.02 38.77
CA LEU A 517 -6.28 10.06 37.76
C LEU A 517 -5.59 11.29 38.32
N ASP A 518 -4.42 11.62 37.79
CA ASP A 518 -3.75 12.89 38.07
C ASP A 518 -4.16 13.92 37.02
N THR A 519 -4.68 15.08 37.45
CA THR A 519 -5.20 16.11 36.54
C THR A 519 -4.30 17.34 36.48
N ASN A 520 -4.23 17.99 35.33
CA ASN A 520 -3.40 19.16 35.07
C ASN A 520 -1.92 18.93 35.41
N VAL A 521 -1.40 17.78 35.00
CA VAL A 521 0.03 17.48 35.09
C VAL A 521 0.80 18.48 34.23
N SER A 522 1.86 19.04 34.80
CA SER A 522 2.73 20.02 34.10
C SER A 522 4.18 19.84 34.54
N ALA A 523 5.12 20.53 33.87
CA ALA A 523 6.53 20.42 34.20
C ALA A 523 6.79 20.78 35.69
N GLY A 524 7.07 19.78 36.51
CA GLY A 524 7.36 19.88 37.93
C GLY A 524 6.22 19.55 38.89
N THR A 525 5.01 19.21 38.43
CA THR A 525 3.90 18.78 39.29
C THR A 525 2.98 17.78 38.61
N PHE A 526 2.46 16.84 39.41
CA PHE A 526 1.39 15.91 38.99
C PHE A 526 -0.02 16.48 39.18
N GLY A 527 -0.13 17.74 39.56
CA GLY A 527 -1.41 18.43 39.76
C GLY A 527 -2.23 17.84 40.90
N GLN A 528 -3.46 17.37 40.62
CA GLN A 528 -4.38 16.85 41.63
C GLN A 528 -4.74 15.38 41.34
N GLU A 529 -4.50 14.51 42.32
CA GLU A 529 -4.83 13.07 42.25
C GLU A 529 -6.30 12.82 42.63
N HIS A 530 -6.97 11.95 41.89
CA HIS A 530 -8.32 11.46 42.10
C HIS A 530 -8.32 9.93 42.01
N GLN A 531 -8.87 9.24 43.02
CA GLN A 531 -9.01 7.80 42.99
C GLN A 531 -10.19 7.39 42.09
N LEU A 532 -9.93 6.74 40.98
CA LEU A 532 -10.97 6.19 40.09
C LEU A 532 -11.49 4.84 40.56
N LYS A 533 -10.59 3.96 41.00
CA LYS A 533 -10.89 2.67 41.59
C LYS A 533 -9.98 2.41 42.79
N PRO A 534 -10.52 1.93 43.94
CA PRO A 534 -9.68 1.44 45.04
C PRO A 534 -8.99 0.12 44.63
N LYS A 535 -7.98 -0.27 45.38
CA LYS A 535 -7.27 -1.55 45.21
C LYS A 535 -8.26 -2.70 45.05
N ASN A 536 -8.07 -3.49 44.01
CA ASN A 536 -8.91 -4.66 43.75
C ASN A 536 -8.22 -5.67 42.83
N ASP A 537 -8.67 -6.91 42.84
CA ASP A 537 -8.04 -7.99 42.08
C ASP A 537 -8.39 -7.92 40.58
N THR A 538 -9.58 -7.43 40.22
CA THR A 538 -9.99 -7.32 38.81
C THR A 538 -9.03 -6.42 38.01
N TRP A 539 -8.70 -5.24 38.57
CA TRP A 539 -7.83 -4.29 37.87
C TRP A 539 -6.34 -4.70 37.88
N ARG A 540 -5.95 -5.74 38.61
CA ARG A 540 -4.63 -6.37 38.42
C ARG A 540 -4.52 -7.07 37.07
N ASP A 541 -5.65 -7.48 36.50
CA ASP A 541 -5.71 -8.17 35.22
C ASP A 541 -5.77 -7.21 34.00
N ALA A 542 -5.87 -5.89 34.24
CA ALA A 542 -5.71 -4.89 33.18
C ALA A 542 -4.23 -4.79 32.78
N THR A 543 -3.86 -5.20 31.58
CA THR A 543 -2.46 -5.35 31.15
C THR A 543 -1.95 -4.21 30.29
N LEU A 544 -2.79 -3.63 29.44
CA LEU A 544 -2.45 -2.45 28.63
C LEU A 544 -3.56 -1.41 28.79
N LEU A 545 -3.15 -0.13 28.81
CA LEU A 545 -4.04 1.01 28.84
C LEU A 545 -3.60 2.02 27.76
N THR A 546 -4.58 2.58 27.07
CA THR A 546 -4.39 3.77 26.22
C THR A 546 -5.61 4.67 26.32
N ALA A 547 -5.49 5.91 25.90
CA ALA A 547 -6.59 6.87 25.96
C ALA A 547 -6.81 7.53 24.59
N GLY A 548 -8.08 7.76 24.24
CA GLY A 548 -8.47 8.33 22.98
C GLY A 548 -9.91 8.82 22.97
N GLU A 549 -10.39 9.29 21.83
CA GLU A 549 -11.75 9.75 21.66
C GLU A 549 -12.57 8.73 20.86
N PHE A 550 -12.90 7.59 21.48
CA PHE A 550 -13.56 6.48 20.80
C PHE A 550 -15.09 6.62 20.73
N SER A 551 -15.68 7.39 21.61
CA SER A 551 -17.14 7.53 21.71
C SER A 551 -17.73 8.61 20.79
N GLY A 552 -16.90 9.43 20.14
CA GLY A 552 -17.35 10.55 19.30
C GLY A 552 -18.02 11.71 20.03
N ASN A 553 -17.87 11.78 21.36
CA ASN A 553 -18.48 12.80 22.21
C ASN A 553 -17.55 13.98 22.52
N GLN A 554 -16.39 14.06 21.88
CA GLN A 554 -15.32 15.05 22.09
C GLN A 554 -14.65 14.99 23.48
N LYS A 555 -14.86 13.87 24.20
CA LYS A 555 -14.18 13.57 25.45
C LYS A 555 -13.30 12.35 25.24
N TRP A 556 -12.25 12.29 26.03
CA TRP A 556 -11.37 11.14 25.98
C TRP A 556 -11.89 10.02 26.86
N ASP A 557 -11.75 8.81 26.35
CA ASP A 557 -12.15 7.56 26.94
C ASP A 557 -10.90 6.77 27.30
N LEU A 558 -11.04 5.75 28.15
CA LEU A 558 -9.93 4.89 28.56
C LEU A 558 -10.13 3.48 28.00
N MET A 559 -9.29 3.10 27.06
CA MET A 559 -9.26 1.75 26.49
C MET A 559 -8.40 0.84 27.35
N VAL A 560 -8.92 -0.34 27.70
CA VAL A 560 -8.28 -1.31 28.61
C VAL A 560 -8.27 -2.69 27.98
N ARG A 561 -7.11 -3.31 27.91
CA ARG A 561 -6.95 -4.72 27.52
C ARG A 561 -6.71 -5.58 28.76
N TRP A 562 -7.47 -6.66 28.88
CA TRP A 562 -7.44 -7.59 30.01
C TRP A 562 -6.60 -8.85 29.70
N THR A 563 -6.11 -9.54 30.73
CA THR A 563 -5.28 -10.76 30.60
C THR A 563 -5.92 -11.89 29.81
N ASP A 564 -7.24 -11.94 29.71
CA ASP A 564 -7.99 -12.94 28.93
C ASP A 564 -8.19 -12.56 27.46
N GLY A 565 -7.68 -11.39 27.05
CA GLY A 565 -7.79 -10.87 25.70
C GLY A 565 -9.05 -10.06 25.43
N GLU A 566 -9.84 -9.76 26.46
CA GLU A 566 -10.96 -8.81 26.38
C GLU A 566 -10.43 -7.39 26.19
N LEU A 567 -11.14 -6.57 25.42
CA LEU A 567 -10.87 -5.15 25.22
C LEU A 567 -12.13 -4.35 25.55
N ASP A 568 -12.03 -3.46 26.52
CA ASP A 568 -13.12 -2.58 26.95
C ASP A 568 -12.73 -1.12 26.84
N ASP A 569 -13.71 -0.27 26.48
CA ASP A 569 -13.61 1.18 26.54
C ASP A 569 -14.47 1.75 27.67
N TYR A 570 -13.87 2.60 28.51
CA TYR A 570 -14.53 3.28 29.62
C TYR A 570 -14.90 4.70 29.22
N VAL A 571 -16.09 4.85 28.64
CA VAL A 571 -16.59 6.08 28.04
C VAL A 571 -16.91 7.14 29.08
N GLY A 572 -16.29 8.32 28.93
CA GLY A 572 -16.57 9.47 29.76
C GLY A 572 -15.95 9.38 31.15
N THR A 573 -14.76 8.80 31.28
CA THR A 573 -13.93 8.84 32.49
C THR A 573 -13.63 10.28 32.89
N THR A 574 -13.82 10.63 34.16
CA THR A 574 -13.62 11.98 34.70
C THR A 574 -13.09 11.94 36.13
N THR A 575 -12.84 13.09 36.74
CA THR A 575 -12.48 13.21 38.16
C THR A 575 -13.53 12.66 39.14
N SER A 576 -14.77 12.45 38.67
CA SER A 576 -15.86 11.87 39.46
C SER A 576 -15.85 10.33 39.49
N GLY A 577 -15.04 9.71 38.64
CA GLY A 577 -14.89 8.26 38.57
C GLY A 577 -14.65 7.76 37.15
N LEU A 578 -14.43 6.45 37.08
CA LEU A 578 -14.30 5.72 35.83
C LEU A 578 -15.62 5.74 35.06
N GLY A 579 -15.53 5.92 33.74
CA GLY A 579 -16.68 6.01 32.84
C GLY A 579 -17.49 4.74 32.70
N GLY A 580 -18.53 4.77 31.87
CA GLY A 580 -19.34 3.59 31.54
C GLY A 580 -18.51 2.59 30.72
N GLU A 581 -18.57 1.31 31.09
CA GLU A 581 -17.86 0.22 30.40
C GLU A 581 -18.61 -0.17 29.11
N HIS A 582 -17.89 -0.20 28.02
CA HIS A 582 -18.37 -0.66 26.72
C HIS A 582 -17.40 -1.70 26.17
N ARG A 583 -17.92 -2.86 25.85
CA ARG A 583 -17.12 -3.95 25.31
C ARG A 583 -16.82 -3.71 23.82
N VAL A 584 -15.53 -3.65 23.49
CA VAL A 584 -15.01 -3.58 22.12
C VAL A 584 -14.79 -4.98 21.56
N LEU A 585 -14.20 -5.88 22.37
CA LEU A 585 -13.99 -7.29 22.04
C LEU A 585 -14.26 -8.20 23.23
N ASP A 586 -14.96 -9.30 22.97
CA ASP A 586 -15.10 -10.38 23.93
C ASP A 586 -13.74 -11.08 24.21
N PRO A 587 -13.55 -11.70 25.40
CA PRO A 587 -12.36 -12.47 25.71
C PRO A 587 -11.97 -13.42 24.59
N ASN A 588 -10.74 -13.34 24.10
CA ASN A 588 -10.27 -14.19 23.02
C ASN A 588 -8.77 -14.51 23.11
N GLY A 589 -8.38 -15.64 22.49
CA GLY A 589 -7.01 -16.13 22.57
C GLY A 589 -5.99 -15.31 21.78
N LEU A 590 -6.39 -14.63 20.70
CA LEU A 590 -5.51 -13.85 19.85
C LEU A 590 -5.03 -12.59 20.60
N TRP A 591 -5.94 -11.84 21.20
CA TRP A 591 -5.64 -10.59 21.88
C TRP A 591 -4.86 -10.75 23.20
N LYS A 592 -4.61 -11.99 23.66
CA LYS A 592 -3.61 -12.26 24.70
C LYS A 592 -2.17 -12.02 24.25
N HIS A 593 -1.95 -11.95 22.95
CA HIS A 593 -0.63 -11.82 22.33
C HIS A 593 -0.29 -10.38 21.92
N ASP A 594 -1.17 -9.41 22.17
CA ASP A 594 -0.78 -8.01 22.04
C ASP A 594 0.26 -7.66 23.12
N ALA A 595 1.30 -6.98 22.74
CA ALA A 595 2.42 -6.72 23.64
C ALA A 595 2.68 -5.22 23.85
N ALA A 596 2.17 -4.37 22.97
CA ALA A 596 2.13 -2.92 23.14
C ALA A 596 0.94 -2.32 22.38
N MET A 597 0.36 -1.27 22.94
CA MET A 597 -0.82 -0.59 22.41
C MET A 597 -0.65 0.93 22.57
N THR A 598 -1.00 1.69 21.54
CA THR A 598 -1.00 3.15 21.57
C THR A 598 -2.08 3.71 20.66
N THR A 599 -2.57 4.90 20.94
CA THR A 599 -3.66 5.55 20.20
C THR A 599 -3.22 6.90 19.67
N GLY A 600 -3.68 7.26 18.46
CA GLY A 600 -3.37 8.54 17.83
C GLY A 600 -4.43 8.97 16.81
N ASP A 601 -4.27 10.14 16.25
CA ASP A 601 -4.94 10.61 15.03
C ASP A 601 -3.96 10.42 13.87
N PHE A 602 -3.86 9.19 13.35
CA PHE A 602 -2.94 8.85 12.25
C PHE A 602 -3.58 9.11 10.88
N THR A 603 -4.91 9.08 10.82
CA THR A 603 -5.67 9.34 9.58
C THR A 603 -5.86 10.82 9.30
N GLY A 604 -5.57 11.70 10.28
CA GLY A 604 -5.74 13.16 10.15
C GLY A 604 -7.20 13.60 10.12
N ASN A 605 -8.12 12.78 10.69
CA ASN A 605 -9.54 13.10 10.78
C ASN A 605 -9.88 14.08 11.93
N GLY A 606 -8.90 14.44 12.74
CA GLY A 606 -9.03 15.33 13.91
C GLY A 606 -9.47 14.61 15.19
N ARG A 607 -9.52 13.26 15.20
CA ARG A 607 -9.88 12.43 16.35
C ARG A 607 -8.75 11.48 16.70
N THR A 608 -8.53 11.30 18.01
CA THR A 608 -7.56 10.33 18.52
C THR A 608 -8.25 8.99 18.70
N ASP A 609 -8.60 8.31 17.60
CA ASP A 609 -9.38 7.07 17.58
C ASP A 609 -8.76 5.96 16.71
N ASP A 610 -7.55 6.18 16.20
CA ASP A 610 -6.78 5.14 15.54
C ASP A 610 -5.92 4.38 16.56
N LEU A 611 -6.04 3.05 16.59
CA LEU A 611 -5.39 2.18 17.56
C LEU A 611 -4.27 1.38 16.90
N VAL A 612 -3.04 1.49 17.39
CA VAL A 612 -1.89 0.70 16.92
C VAL A 612 -1.54 -0.37 17.95
N ILE A 613 -1.45 -1.62 17.48
CA ILE A 613 -1.13 -2.80 18.26
C ILE A 613 0.15 -3.43 17.71
N ARG A 614 1.12 -3.71 18.59
CA ARG A 614 2.26 -4.57 18.28
C ARG A 614 2.06 -5.94 18.96
N TRP A 615 2.00 -6.98 18.16
CA TRP A 615 1.82 -8.36 18.60
C TRP A 615 3.14 -8.99 19.06
N SER A 616 3.06 -10.04 19.87
CA SER A 616 4.24 -10.69 20.46
C SER A 616 5.20 -11.31 19.44
N ASP A 617 4.72 -11.65 18.24
CA ASP A 617 5.53 -12.13 17.12
C ASP A 617 6.15 -11.01 16.27
N GLY A 618 5.85 -9.74 16.63
CA GLY A 618 6.34 -8.54 15.95
C GLY A 618 5.45 -8.06 14.80
N GLU A 619 4.36 -8.75 14.48
CA GLU A 619 3.33 -8.16 13.66
C GLU A 619 2.87 -6.85 14.30
N THR A 620 2.58 -5.84 13.48
CA THR A 620 2.06 -4.56 13.95
C THR A 620 0.88 -4.15 13.09
N THR A 621 -0.24 -3.87 13.72
CA THR A 621 -1.53 -3.61 13.07
C THR A 621 -2.07 -2.27 13.53
N MET A 622 -2.71 -1.51 12.65
CA MET A 622 -3.48 -0.31 12.99
C MET A 622 -4.96 -0.55 12.72
N TYR A 623 -5.80 -0.14 13.64
CA TYR A 623 -7.26 -0.10 13.47
C TYR A 623 -7.69 1.35 13.40
N THR A 624 -8.07 1.84 12.20
CA THR A 624 -8.47 3.23 11.98
C THR A 624 -9.93 3.46 12.30
N ASP A 625 -10.27 4.63 12.86
CA ASP A 625 -11.64 5.00 13.23
C ASP A 625 -12.29 3.99 14.20
N THR A 626 -11.54 3.55 15.21
CA THR A 626 -12.03 2.66 16.27
C THR A 626 -13.10 3.35 17.11
N LEU A 627 -14.15 2.63 17.44
CA LEU A 627 -15.28 3.13 18.25
C LEU A 627 -15.30 2.48 19.63
N ALA A 628 -16.05 3.07 20.56
CA ALA A 628 -16.21 2.58 21.92
C ALA A 628 -16.75 1.13 22.04
N ASN A 629 -17.32 0.57 20.99
CA ASN A 629 -17.94 -0.75 20.98
C ASN A 629 -17.51 -1.66 19.82
N GLN A 630 -16.54 -1.24 19.01
CA GLN A 630 -16.00 -2.05 17.92
C GLN A 630 -14.66 -1.51 17.45
N LEU A 631 -13.76 -2.39 17.01
CA LEU A 631 -12.56 -2.02 16.30
C LEU A 631 -12.89 -1.39 14.95
N GLY A 632 -12.05 -0.46 14.52
CA GLY A 632 -12.13 0.16 13.21
C GLY A 632 -11.60 -0.71 12.08
N THR A 633 -11.26 -0.08 10.96
CA THR A 633 -10.71 -0.80 9.80
C THR A 633 -9.27 -1.23 10.08
N GLU A 634 -9.00 -2.52 9.87
CA GLU A 634 -7.68 -3.10 10.10
C GLU A 634 -6.70 -2.83 8.94
N HIS A 635 -5.50 -2.36 9.29
CA HIS A 635 -4.39 -2.15 8.37
C HIS A 635 -3.12 -2.79 8.94
N MET A 636 -2.50 -3.67 8.19
CA MET A 636 -1.25 -4.30 8.61
C MET A 636 -0.07 -3.36 8.35
N LEU A 637 0.58 -2.88 9.40
CA LEU A 637 1.77 -2.03 9.31
C LEU A 637 3.06 -2.85 9.14
N VAL A 638 3.17 -3.98 9.83
CA VAL A 638 4.28 -4.94 9.74
C VAL A 638 3.69 -6.34 9.72
N ALA A 639 3.95 -7.10 8.65
CA ALA A 639 3.48 -8.48 8.55
C ALA A 639 4.27 -9.42 9.47
N SER A 640 3.59 -10.42 10.07
CA SER A 640 4.24 -11.50 10.79
C SER A 640 5.21 -12.26 9.88
N THR A 641 6.28 -12.79 10.45
CA THR A 641 7.11 -13.79 9.76
C THR A 641 6.42 -15.14 9.89
N SER A 642 5.72 -15.58 8.83
CA SER A 642 5.16 -16.93 8.72
C SER A 642 6.24 -17.98 8.60
#